data_f8f66aba6170e43ab6f76601200e9698
#
_entry.id   f8f66aba6170e43ab6f76601200e9698
#
_cell.length_a   1.000
_cell.length_b   1.000
_cell.length_c   1.000
_cell.angle_alpha   90.00
_cell.angle_beta   90.00
_cell.angle_gamma   90.00
#
_symmetry.space_group_name_H-M   'P 1'
#
loop_
_entity.id
_entity.type
_entity.pdbx_description
1 polymer ?
#
loop_
_entity_poly.entity_id
_entity_poly.type
_entity_poly.pdbx_seq_one_letter_code
_entity_poly.pdbx_strand_id
1 'polypeptide(L)'
;MLLGASLVGVLLFSSLVLKLPWTQVGFSLLLLYLASGGWRFIWVFIRTVRRDVFGGMVLLKVKFKVQRYLRQRRTIPILFASTVQRHPDKTALIFEGTDTHWTFRQLDDYSSSVANFLQARGLVSGDVAALFMENRNEFVGLWLGMAKLGVEAALINTNLRRDTLRHCVTTSRARALIFGSEMAPAVFEIHASLDSSLSLFCSGPWEPSSVPPGTEHLDPLLEDAPKHLPSHPDKGFVDKLFYIYTSGTTGLPKAAIIVHSRYYRMAALVYNGFRMRPDDIIYNCLPLYHSAGNIVGLGQCLLHGVTVVIRKKFSASRFWDDCIKYNCTVVQYIGELCRYLLNQPRREAENQHRVRTALGNGLRHSIWTEFSGRFNIPQVAEFYGATECNCSLGNFDSQVGACGFSSRILPFVYPIRLVRVNEDTMELIRGPNGVCLPCQPGEPGQLVGIIIQQDPMRSFDGYLTQGASQKIARDVFNKGDQAYLTGDVLVMDELGYLYFRDRTGDTFRWKGENVSTTEVEGILSRLLDMADVAVYGVEVPGTEGRAGMAAVANPTGSCNLEHLAQLLEKELPPYARPIFMRLMPKLHKTGTFKFQKTELRKEGFDPAIVKDPLFYLNAQKCRYVPLDQGAYNRIQAGKEKL
;
A
#
# COMPACT_ATOMS: atom_id res chain seq x y z
N MET A 1 18.33 11.42 -34.49
CA MET A 1 19.12 12.46 -33.81
C MET A 1 20.20 13.08 -34.71
N LEU A 2 21.03 12.34 -35.43
CA LEU A 2 22.10 12.88 -36.27
C LEU A 2 21.60 13.79 -37.39
N LEU A 3 20.52 13.44 -38.10
CA LEU A 3 19.90 14.27 -39.15
C LEU A 3 19.37 15.62 -38.61
N GLY A 4 18.77 15.62 -37.42
CA GLY A 4 18.29 16.85 -36.78
C GLY A 4 19.43 17.78 -36.34
N ALA A 5 20.52 17.23 -35.79
CA ALA A 5 21.70 18.00 -35.42
C ALA A 5 22.38 18.62 -36.61
N SER A 6 22.46 17.88 -37.75
CA SER A 6 23.01 18.37 -39.03
C SER A 6 22.18 19.51 -39.63
N LEU A 7 20.85 19.41 -39.57
CA LEU A 7 19.94 20.46 -40.09
C LEU A 7 19.99 21.74 -39.23
N VAL A 8 20.08 21.58 -37.89
CA VAL A 8 20.30 22.71 -36.97
C VAL A 8 21.63 23.41 -37.24
N GLY A 9 22.71 22.62 -37.45
CA GLY A 9 24.03 23.14 -37.85
C GLY A 9 24.00 23.91 -39.17
N VAL A 10 23.31 23.38 -40.17
CA VAL A 10 23.14 24.02 -41.48
C VAL A 10 22.35 25.33 -41.35
N LEU A 11 21.26 25.37 -40.58
CA LEU A 11 20.47 26.60 -40.38
C LEU A 11 21.24 27.68 -39.64
N LEU A 12 22.00 27.32 -38.60
CA LEU A 12 22.88 28.25 -37.86
C LEU A 12 24.02 28.77 -38.75
N PHE A 13 24.65 27.90 -39.56
CA PHE A 13 25.66 28.27 -40.53
C PHE A 13 25.12 29.19 -41.63
N SER A 14 23.93 28.88 -42.16
CA SER A 14 23.25 29.73 -43.12
C SER A 14 22.88 31.10 -42.52
N SER A 15 22.50 31.18 -41.25
CA SER A 15 22.27 32.45 -40.57
C SER A 15 23.53 33.32 -40.50
N LEU A 16 24.68 32.71 -40.20
CA LEU A 16 25.97 33.41 -40.13
C LEU A 16 26.48 33.86 -41.50
N VAL A 17 26.32 33.01 -42.54
CA VAL A 17 26.82 33.29 -43.90
C VAL A 17 25.88 34.18 -44.70
N LEU A 18 24.57 33.93 -44.62
CA LEU A 18 23.55 34.64 -45.40
C LEU A 18 22.93 35.84 -44.65
N LYS A 19 23.42 36.16 -43.41
CA LYS A 19 22.91 37.24 -42.56
C LYS A 19 21.39 37.23 -42.41
N LEU A 20 20.78 36.02 -42.31
CA LEU A 20 19.35 35.89 -42.08
C LEU A 20 18.96 36.43 -40.71
N PRO A 21 17.82 37.16 -40.56
CA PRO A 21 17.34 37.63 -39.29
C PRO A 21 17.12 36.46 -38.29
N TRP A 22 17.56 36.62 -37.07
CA TRP A 22 17.43 35.60 -35.99
C TRP A 22 15.99 35.12 -35.80
N THR A 23 15.00 35.99 -36.10
CA THR A 23 13.58 35.61 -36.10
C THR A 23 13.22 34.55 -37.13
N GLN A 24 13.77 34.63 -38.36
CA GLN A 24 13.55 33.64 -39.40
C GLN A 24 14.24 32.32 -39.07
N VAL A 25 15.45 32.37 -38.54
CA VAL A 25 16.17 31.18 -38.05
C VAL A 25 15.41 30.50 -36.92
N GLY A 26 14.93 31.25 -35.93
CA GLY A 26 14.11 30.74 -34.82
C GLY A 26 12.81 30.11 -35.31
N PHE A 27 12.13 30.77 -36.26
CA PHE A 27 10.89 30.23 -36.87
C PHE A 27 11.14 28.94 -37.63
N SER A 28 12.21 28.88 -38.45
CA SER A 28 12.59 27.67 -39.20
C SER A 28 12.97 26.52 -38.27
N LEU A 29 13.70 26.78 -37.17
CA LEU A 29 14.03 25.79 -36.17
C LEU A 29 12.77 25.28 -35.44
N LEU A 30 11.82 26.16 -35.15
CA LEU A 30 10.54 25.78 -34.55
C LEU A 30 9.72 24.90 -35.52
N LEU A 31 9.64 25.26 -36.79
CA LEU A 31 8.95 24.44 -37.79
C LEU A 31 9.61 23.09 -37.98
N LEU A 32 10.92 23.03 -38.00
CA LEU A 32 11.69 21.79 -38.07
C LEU A 32 11.44 20.92 -36.82
N TYR A 33 11.44 21.52 -35.65
CA TYR A 33 11.14 20.84 -34.40
C TYR A 33 9.70 20.28 -34.40
N LEU A 34 8.73 21.06 -34.86
CA LEU A 34 7.34 20.62 -34.97
C LEU A 34 7.20 19.47 -35.98
N ALA A 35 7.82 19.59 -37.16
CA ALA A 35 7.82 18.57 -38.21
C ALA A 35 8.51 17.27 -37.76
N SER A 36 9.54 17.36 -36.90
CA SER A 36 10.22 16.19 -36.32
C SER A 36 9.45 15.49 -35.20
N GLY A 37 8.21 15.91 -34.91
CA GLY A 37 7.37 15.33 -33.86
C GLY A 37 7.42 16.08 -32.51
N GLY A 38 8.14 17.22 -32.45
CA GLY A 38 8.24 18.05 -31.26
C GLY A 38 6.90 18.62 -30.76
N TRP A 39 5.89 18.68 -31.65
CA TRP A 39 4.53 19.04 -31.28
C TRP A 39 3.94 18.11 -30.21
N ARG A 40 4.33 16.83 -30.18
CA ARG A 40 3.92 15.87 -29.14
C ARG A 40 4.45 16.28 -27.78
N PHE A 41 5.71 16.71 -27.71
CA PHE A 41 6.29 17.21 -26.46
C PHE A 41 5.60 18.49 -25.99
N ILE A 42 5.31 19.43 -26.90
CA ILE A 42 4.59 20.67 -26.58
C ILE A 42 3.19 20.34 -26.06
N TRP A 43 2.49 19.42 -26.69
CA TRP A 43 1.17 18.97 -26.24
C TRP A 43 1.23 18.35 -24.82
N VAL A 44 2.18 17.44 -24.57
CA VAL A 44 2.40 16.88 -23.22
C VAL A 44 2.71 17.99 -22.23
N PHE A 45 3.62 18.91 -22.58
CA PHE A 45 4.00 20.03 -21.73
C PHE A 45 2.78 20.87 -21.32
N ILE A 46 1.98 21.31 -22.28
CA ILE A 46 0.79 22.14 -22.00
C ILE A 46 -0.18 21.40 -21.05
N ARG A 47 -0.37 20.11 -21.25
CA ARG A 47 -1.30 19.29 -20.46
C ARG A 47 -0.78 18.97 -19.06
N THR A 48 0.52 18.87 -18.86
CA THR A 48 1.10 18.31 -17.63
C THR A 48 1.92 19.31 -16.82
N VAL A 49 2.35 20.43 -17.39
CA VAL A 49 3.26 21.38 -16.72
C VAL A 49 2.78 21.82 -15.34
N ARG A 50 1.49 22.10 -15.18
CA ARG A 50 0.91 22.51 -13.89
C ARG A 50 1.08 21.41 -12.83
N ARG A 51 0.76 20.17 -13.16
CA ARG A 51 0.91 19.00 -12.30
C ARG A 51 2.39 18.72 -12.00
N ASP A 52 3.22 18.72 -13.03
CA ASP A 52 4.62 18.34 -12.95
C ASP A 52 5.44 19.38 -12.15
N VAL A 53 5.18 20.67 -12.35
CA VAL A 53 5.79 21.75 -11.56
C VAL A 53 5.34 21.66 -10.11
N PHE A 54 4.04 21.44 -9.85
CA PHE A 54 3.53 21.25 -8.49
C PHE A 54 4.19 20.05 -7.81
N GLY A 55 4.25 18.89 -8.48
CA GLY A 55 4.93 17.69 -7.97
C GLY A 55 6.41 17.93 -7.70
N GLY A 56 7.10 18.62 -8.60
CA GLY A 56 8.50 19.03 -8.42
C GLY A 56 8.69 19.94 -7.20
N MET A 57 7.82 20.93 -6.99
CA MET A 57 7.86 21.80 -5.81
C MET A 57 7.64 21.02 -4.51
N VAL A 58 6.68 20.09 -4.49
CA VAL A 58 6.43 19.19 -3.33
C VAL A 58 7.69 18.37 -3.02
N LEU A 59 8.28 17.72 -4.02
CA LEU A 59 9.50 16.93 -3.85
C LEU A 59 10.67 17.78 -3.32
N LEU A 60 10.90 18.97 -3.88
CA LEU A 60 11.96 19.88 -3.45
C LEU A 60 11.75 20.34 -2.00
N LYS A 61 10.51 20.74 -1.64
CA LYS A 61 10.15 21.13 -0.28
C LYS A 61 10.40 20.02 0.73
N VAL A 62 10.00 18.79 0.42
CA VAL A 62 10.20 17.63 1.30
C VAL A 62 11.69 17.30 1.37
N LYS A 63 12.40 17.25 0.24
CA LYS A 63 13.85 16.99 0.19
C LYS A 63 14.64 17.99 1.03
N PHE A 64 14.32 19.28 0.92
CA PHE A 64 14.97 20.33 1.71
C PHE A 64 14.79 20.09 3.22
N LYS A 65 13.54 19.79 3.66
CA LYS A 65 13.26 19.49 5.06
C LYS A 65 13.95 18.21 5.53
N VAL A 66 13.96 17.14 4.71
CA VAL A 66 14.65 15.90 5.02
C VAL A 66 16.14 16.15 5.23
N GLN A 67 16.80 16.92 4.34
CA GLN A 67 18.22 17.28 4.49
C GLN A 67 18.48 18.13 5.73
N ARG A 68 17.60 19.07 6.03
CA ARG A 68 17.69 19.89 7.26
C ARG A 68 17.60 19.01 8.51
N TYR A 69 16.61 18.12 8.59
CA TYR A 69 16.41 17.26 9.74
C TYR A 69 17.51 16.20 9.89
N LEU A 70 18.06 15.72 8.79
CA LEU A 70 19.24 14.85 8.79
C LEU A 70 20.43 15.53 9.46
N ARG A 71 20.77 16.78 9.05
CA ARG A 71 21.84 17.56 9.66
C ARG A 71 21.61 17.88 11.13
N GLN A 72 20.34 18.07 11.53
CA GLN A 72 19.96 18.38 12.90
C GLN A 72 19.71 17.12 13.75
N ARG A 73 19.90 15.92 13.20
CA ARG A 73 19.62 14.64 13.85
C ARG A 73 18.22 14.56 14.48
N ARG A 74 17.19 15.16 13.82
CA ARG A 74 15.82 15.21 14.34
C ARG A 74 15.17 13.84 14.23
N THR A 75 14.63 13.34 15.35
CA THR A 75 13.80 12.11 15.38
C THR A 75 12.31 12.47 15.32
N ILE A 76 11.44 11.48 15.09
CA ILE A 76 9.98 11.69 15.09
C ILE A 76 9.49 12.23 16.44
N PRO A 77 9.93 11.71 17.61
CA PRO A 77 9.59 12.32 18.89
C PRO A 77 9.95 13.81 19.01
N ILE A 78 11.13 14.21 18.55
CA ILE A 78 11.56 15.63 18.56
C ILE A 78 10.67 16.48 17.65
N LEU A 79 10.28 15.96 16.47
CA LEU A 79 9.36 16.66 15.58
C LEU A 79 7.96 16.75 16.19
N PHE A 80 7.50 15.70 16.86
CA PHE A 80 6.23 15.69 17.58
C PHE A 80 6.23 16.70 18.73
N ALA A 81 7.29 16.77 19.54
CA ALA A 81 7.42 17.77 20.60
C ALA A 81 7.25 19.20 20.06
N SER A 82 7.79 19.48 18.87
CA SER A 82 7.57 20.77 18.19
C SER A 82 6.10 20.99 17.77
N THR A 83 5.34 19.94 17.51
CA THR A 83 3.90 20.01 17.21
C THR A 83 3.10 20.24 18.51
N VAL A 84 3.45 19.56 19.60
CA VAL A 84 2.85 19.78 20.93
C VAL A 84 3.02 21.23 21.39
N GLN A 85 4.21 21.80 21.23
CA GLN A 85 4.47 23.20 21.57
C GLN A 85 3.58 24.19 20.81
N ARG A 86 3.24 23.87 19.54
CA ARG A 86 2.37 24.72 18.73
C ARG A 86 0.88 24.57 19.02
N HIS A 87 0.46 23.38 19.46
CA HIS A 87 -0.95 23.01 19.58
C HIS A 87 -1.24 22.19 20.84
N PRO A 88 -0.80 22.60 22.04
CA PRO A 88 -0.83 21.73 23.23
C PRO A 88 -2.25 21.26 23.60
N ASP A 89 -3.22 22.14 23.52
CA ASP A 89 -4.59 21.89 23.98
C ASP A 89 -5.56 21.54 22.84
N LYS A 90 -5.06 21.50 21.58
CA LYS A 90 -5.83 20.99 20.44
C LYS A 90 -6.01 19.47 20.57
N THR A 91 -7.17 18.96 20.19
CA THR A 91 -7.41 17.52 20.06
C THR A 91 -6.49 16.90 19.01
N ALA A 92 -5.66 15.96 19.42
CA ALA A 92 -4.78 15.17 18.56
C ALA A 92 -5.48 13.90 18.07
N LEU A 93 -6.02 13.12 18.99
CA LEU A 93 -6.63 11.83 18.73
C LEU A 93 -8.04 11.75 19.32
N ILE A 94 -8.94 11.11 18.60
CA ILE A 94 -10.26 10.74 19.06
C ILE A 94 -10.42 9.23 18.83
N PHE A 95 -10.68 8.47 19.88
CA PHE A 95 -11.01 7.06 19.74
C PHE A 95 -12.53 6.87 19.70
N GLU A 96 -13.05 6.44 18.56
CA GLU A 96 -14.50 6.31 18.34
C GLU A 96 -15.14 5.28 19.29
N GLY A 97 -14.42 4.20 19.65
CA GLY A 97 -14.97 3.10 20.44
C GLY A 97 -15.48 3.50 21.83
N THR A 98 -14.86 4.50 22.47
CA THR A 98 -15.23 5.03 23.78
C THR A 98 -15.48 6.53 23.78
N ASP A 99 -15.45 7.17 22.62
CA ASP A 99 -15.54 8.63 22.45
C ASP A 99 -14.46 9.40 23.24
N THR A 100 -13.28 8.79 23.39
CA THR A 100 -12.19 9.36 24.19
C THR A 100 -11.34 10.30 23.34
N HIS A 101 -11.20 11.54 23.82
CA HIS A 101 -10.43 12.59 23.17
C HIS A 101 -9.11 12.82 23.92
N TRP A 102 -8.00 12.79 23.19
CA TRP A 102 -6.69 13.18 23.74
C TRP A 102 -6.19 14.43 23.04
N THR A 103 -5.74 15.42 23.84
CA THR A 103 -5.01 16.57 23.30
C THR A 103 -3.58 16.19 22.95
N PHE A 104 -2.87 17.07 22.23
CA PHE A 104 -1.44 16.87 21.95
C PHE A 104 -0.63 16.77 23.23
N ARG A 105 -0.95 17.55 24.25
CA ARG A 105 -0.33 17.49 25.59
C ARG A 105 -0.58 16.14 26.26
N GLN A 106 -1.81 15.66 26.27
CA GLN A 106 -2.14 14.36 26.88
C GLN A 106 -1.43 13.20 26.19
N LEU A 107 -1.31 13.24 24.85
CA LEU A 107 -0.56 12.24 24.10
C LEU A 107 0.95 12.30 24.41
N ASP A 108 1.49 13.52 24.59
CA ASP A 108 2.88 13.74 24.97
C ASP A 108 3.17 13.23 26.40
N ASP A 109 2.30 13.55 27.36
CA ASP A 109 2.37 13.09 28.74
C ASP A 109 2.32 11.57 28.82
N TYR A 110 1.33 10.94 28.17
CA TYR A 110 1.18 9.48 28.16
C TYR A 110 2.42 8.81 27.53
N SER A 111 2.88 9.28 26.38
CA SER A 111 4.07 8.70 25.74
C SER A 111 5.36 8.94 26.55
N SER A 112 5.43 10.00 27.36
CA SER A 112 6.55 10.21 28.29
C SER A 112 6.48 9.24 29.47
N SER A 113 5.28 8.99 30.02
CA SER A 113 5.09 7.94 31.05
C SER A 113 5.53 6.57 30.54
N VAL A 114 5.18 6.21 29.31
CA VAL A 114 5.63 4.95 28.68
C VAL A 114 7.16 4.88 28.57
N ALA A 115 7.81 5.96 28.14
CA ALA A 115 9.28 6.00 28.03
C ALA A 115 9.95 5.81 29.41
N ASN A 116 9.47 6.52 30.44
CA ASN A 116 10.00 6.42 31.80
C ASN A 116 9.75 5.04 32.41
N PHE A 117 8.58 4.47 32.19
CA PHE A 117 8.25 3.12 32.63
C PHE A 117 9.20 2.08 32.02
N LEU A 118 9.38 2.10 30.70
CA LEU A 118 10.27 1.16 30.00
C LEU A 118 11.73 1.33 30.44
N GLN A 119 12.17 2.57 30.68
CA GLN A 119 13.50 2.84 31.21
C GLN A 119 13.68 2.25 32.63
N ALA A 120 12.68 2.40 33.50
CA ALA A 120 12.70 1.81 34.84
C ALA A 120 12.72 0.27 34.83
N ARG A 121 12.20 -0.33 33.73
CA ARG A 121 12.25 -1.79 33.47
C ARG A 121 13.57 -2.24 32.80
N GLY A 122 14.53 -1.35 32.64
CA GLY A 122 15.85 -1.64 32.11
C GLY A 122 15.92 -1.77 30.60
N LEU A 123 14.91 -1.28 29.84
CA LEU A 123 15.02 -1.15 28.39
C LEU A 123 15.85 0.08 28.06
N VAL A 124 16.70 -0.06 27.04
CA VAL A 124 17.61 1.00 26.58
C VAL A 124 17.44 1.24 25.08
N SER A 125 18.02 2.34 24.61
CA SER A 125 18.03 2.68 23.18
C SER A 125 18.62 1.54 22.35
N GLY A 126 17.89 1.11 21.31
CA GLY A 126 18.26 -0.02 20.45
C GLY A 126 17.61 -1.35 20.85
N ASP A 127 17.03 -1.47 22.04
CA ASP A 127 16.18 -2.60 22.39
C ASP A 127 14.90 -2.59 21.54
N VAL A 128 14.22 -3.74 21.47
CA VAL A 128 12.93 -3.88 20.77
C VAL A 128 11.83 -4.23 21.77
N ALA A 129 10.67 -3.59 21.61
CA ALA A 129 9.45 -3.98 22.29
C ALA A 129 8.35 -4.28 21.25
N ALA A 130 7.72 -5.44 21.36
CA ALA A 130 6.62 -5.83 20.48
C ALA A 130 5.31 -5.21 20.99
N LEU A 131 4.49 -4.72 20.03
CA LEU A 131 3.19 -4.13 20.32
C LEU A 131 2.10 -4.91 19.56
N PHE A 132 1.20 -5.55 20.30
CA PHE A 132 0.14 -6.40 19.79
C PHE A 132 -1.22 -5.98 20.36
N MET A 133 -1.89 -5.04 19.69
CA MET A 133 -3.08 -4.36 20.20
C MET A 133 -3.98 -3.88 19.07
N GLU A 134 -5.30 -3.87 19.26
CA GLU A 134 -6.25 -3.24 18.32
C GLU A 134 -6.09 -1.71 18.30
N ASN A 135 -6.69 -1.08 17.30
CA ASN A 135 -6.63 0.37 17.13
C ASN A 135 -7.26 1.11 18.33
N ARG A 136 -6.49 1.97 18.98
CA ARG A 136 -6.92 2.92 20.02
C ARG A 136 -5.85 3.97 20.30
N ASN A 137 -6.15 5.00 21.11
CA ASN A 137 -5.21 6.09 21.39
C ASN A 137 -3.92 5.58 22.05
N GLU A 138 -4.03 4.60 22.96
CA GLU A 138 -2.91 3.99 23.68
C GLU A 138 -1.90 3.33 22.73
N PHE A 139 -2.36 2.72 21.63
CA PHE A 139 -1.45 2.17 20.60
C PHE A 139 -0.44 3.23 20.12
N VAL A 140 -0.94 4.45 19.89
CA VAL A 140 -0.11 5.57 19.40
C VAL A 140 0.86 6.02 20.49
N GLY A 141 0.35 6.22 21.72
CA GLY A 141 1.16 6.64 22.85
C GLY A 141 2.25 5.64 23.22
N LEU A 142 1.97 4.34 23.12
CA LEU A 142 2.91 3.26 23.42
C LEU A 142 4.11 3.27 22.45
N TRP A 143 3.89 3.19 21.14
CA TRP A 143 5.03 3.19 20.22
C TRP A 143 5.78 4.53 20.19
N LEU A 144 5.07 5.65 20.41
CA LEU A 144 5.72 6.96 20.50
C LEU A 144 6.58 7.07 21.76
N GLY A 145 6.13 6.48 22.89
CA GLY A 145 6.91 6.40 24.13
C GLY A 145 8.15 5.51 23.97
N MET A 146 8.02 4.36 23.30
CA MET A 146 9.17 3.54 22.93
C MET A 146 10.18 4.37 22.11
N ALA A 147 9.71 5.10 21.11
CA ALA A 147 10.54 5.95 20.27
C ALA A 147 11.21 7.10 21.04
N LYS A 148 10.55 7.67 22.08
CA LYS A 148 11.14 8.69 22.97
C LYS A 148 12.36 8.15 23.74
N LEU A 149 12.33 6.88 24.12
CA LEU A 149 13.46 6.20 24.76
C LEU A 149 14.49 5.66 23.76
N GLY A 150 14.16 5.65 22.46
CA GLY A 150 14.98 5.04 21.42
C GLY A 150 14.80 3.52 21.29
N VAL A 151 13.80 2.97 21.94
CA VAL A 151 13.36 1.58 21.80
C VAL A 151 12.59 1.43 20.49
N GLU A 152 12.86 0.38 19.74
CA GLU A 152 12.26 0.10 18.43
C GLU A 152 10.96 -0.70 18.62
N ALA A 153 9.83 -0.22 18.11
CA ALA A 153 8.58 -0.94 18.24
C ALA A 153 8.40 -2.00 17.16
N ALA A 154 8.06 -3.23 17.49
CA ALA A 154 7.63 -4.23 16.52
C ALA A 154 6.09 -4.26 16.47
N LEU A 155 5.50 -3.66 15.43
CA LEU A 155 4.06 -3.50 15.30
C LEU A 155 3.42 -4.75 14.72
N ILE A 156 2.77 -5.57 15.55
CA ILE A 156 2.27 -6.89 15.19
C ILE A 156 0.81 -6.80 14.71
N ASN A 157 0.52 -7.48 13.61
CA ASN A 157 -0.83 -7.61 13.06
C ASN A 157 -1.74 -8.40 14.02
N THR A 158 -2.83 -7.80 14.46
CA THR A 158 -3.79 -8.34 15.42
C THR A 158 -4.55 -9.59 14.94
N ASN A 159 -4.49 -9.91 13.65
CA ASN A 159 -5.10 -11.12 13.10
C ASN A 159 -4.17 -12.36 13.17
N LEU A 160 -2.90 -12.19 13.53
CA LEU A 160 -1.96 -13.30 13.63
C LEU A 160 -2.26 -14.18 14.84
N ARG A 161 -2.05 -15.49 14.67
CA ARG A 161 -2.26 -16.51 15.72
C ARG A 161 -1.13 -17.54 15.67
N ARG A 162 -0.97 -18.29 16.73
CA ARG A 162 -0.08 -19.44 16.83
C ARG A 162 1.32 -19.19 16.26
N ASP A 163 1.81 -20.03 15.37
CA ASP A 163 3.17 -19.98 14.83
C ASP A 163 3.50 -18.66 14.12
N THR A 164 2.54 -18.04 13.42
CA THR A 164 2.76 -16.76 12.77
C THR A 164 2.93 -15.62 13.77
N LEU A 165 2.15 -15.63 14.85
CA LEU A 165 2.31 -14.67 15.94
C LEU A 165 3.64 -14.88 16.66
N ARG A 166 3.94 -16.13 17.06
CA ARG A 166 5.22 -16.51 17.67
C ARG A 166 6.39 -16.04 16.82
N HIS A 167 6.35 -16.32 15.51
CA HIS A 167 7.39 -15.92 14.57
C HIS A 167 7.64 -14.41 14.61
N CYS A 168 6.59 -13.58 14.60
CA CYS A 168 6.75 -12.13 14.63
C CYS A 168 7.41 -11.65 15.94
N VAL A 169 6.96 -12.17 17.09
CA VAL A 169 7.57 -11.83 18.39
C VAL A 169 9.04 -12.25 18.44
N THR A 170 9.34 -13.50 18.07
CA THR A 170 10.70 -14.05 18.18
C THR A 170 11.66 -13.38 17.18
N THR A 171 11.21 -13.17 15.93
CA THR A 171 12.06 -12.56 14.87
C THR A 171 12.48 -11.14 15.22
N SER A 172 11.62 -10.37 15.92
CA SER A 172 11.95 -9.02 16.36
C SER A 172 12.99 -8.99 17.47
N ARG A 173 13.23 -10.12 18.17
CA ARG A 173 14.07 -10.20 19.35
C ARG A 173 13.62 -9.22 20.44
N ALA A 174 12.29 -9.08 20.59
CA ALA A 174 11.72 -8.19 21.56
C ALA A 174 12.10 -8.61 23.00
N ARG A 175 12.43 -7.64 23.85
CA ARG A 175 12.64 -7.79 25.29
C ARG A 175 11.34 -7.66 26.09
N ALA A 176 10.34 -7.00 25.50
CA ALA A 176 9.01 -6.85 26.07
C ALA A 176 7.94 -7.07 25.01
N LEU A 177 6.82 -7.67 25.40
CA LEU A 177 5.59 -7.75 24.60
C LEU A 177 4.50 -6.99 25.34
N ILE A 178 4.05 -5.89 24.74
CA ILE A 178 2.91 -5.12 25.22
C ILE A 178 1.70 -5.50 24.35
N PHE A 179 0.63 -5.96 24.99
CA PHE A 179 -0.57 -6.37 24.27
C PHE A 179 -1.84 -5.82 24.90
N GLY A 180 -2.86 -5.64 24.07
CA GLY A 180 -4.19 -5.31 24.55
C GLY A 180 -4.87 -6.51 25.20
N SER A 181 -5.69 -6.30 26.21
CA SER A 181 -6.44 -7.37 26.90
C SER A 181 -7.28 -8.20 25.92
N GLU A 182 -7.76 -7.60 24.84
CA GLU A 182 -8.48 -8.26 23.75
C GLU A 182 -7.60 -9.26 22.96
N MET A 183 -6.28 -9.15 23.08
CA MET A 183 -5.30 -10.05 22.45
C MET A 183 -4.80 -11.14 23.40
N ALA A 184 -5.15 -11.10 24.68
CA ALA A 184 -4.69 -12.04 25.71
C ALA A 184 -4.89 -13.52 25.32
N PRO A 185 -6.03 -13.95 24.75
CA PRO A 185 -6.19 -15.36 24.32
C PRO A 185 -5.15 -15.81 23.30
N ALA A 186 -4.81 -14.94 22.34
CA ALA A 186 -3.81 -15.25 21.32
C ALA A 186 -2.38 -15.32 21.89
N VAL A 187 -2.07 -14.46 22.88
CA VAL A 187 -0.79 -14.50 23.59
C VAL A 187 -0.71 -15.75 24.46
N PHE A 188 -1.81 -16.15 25.09
CA PHE A 188 -1.90 -17.35 25.91
C PHE A 188 -1.57 -18.62 25.10
N GLU A 189 -2.08 -18.71 23.85
CA GLU A 189 -1.81 -19.85 22.95
C GLU A 189 -0.32 -20.05 22.66
N ILE A 190 0.48 -19.00 22.67
CA ILE A 190 1.91 -19.06 22.32
C ILE A 190 2.84 -18.95 23.53
N HIS A 191 2.32 -18.59 24.70
CA HIS A 191 3.10 -18.25 25.90
C HIS A 191 4.17 -19.29 26.24
N ALA A 192 3.81 -20.59 26.27
CA ALA A 192 4.74 -21.67 26.58
C ALA A 192 5.92 -21.81 25.58
N SER A 193 5.81 -21.20 24.41
CA SER A 193 6.82 -21.23 23.34
C SER A 193 7.62 -19.92 23.21
N LEU A 194 7.33 -18.93 24.05
CA LEU A 194 8.07 -17.67 24.12
C LEU A 194 9.28 -17.81 25.05
N ASP A 195 10.26 -16.94 24.86
CA ASP A 195 11.42 -16.87 25.73
C ASP A 195 10.97 -16.44 27.15
N SER A 196 11.42 -17.15 28.18
CA SER A 196 11.09 -16.87 29.58
C SER A 196 11.63 -15.52 30.07
N SER A 197 12.59 -14.94 29.39
CA SER A 197 13.13 -13.60 29.68
C SER A 197 12.27 -12.46 29.11
N LEU A 198 11.27 -12.76 28.27
CA LEU A 198 10.38 -11.77 27.66
C LEU A 198 9.41 -11.22 28.71
N SER A 199 9.49 -9.91 28.99
CA SER A 199 8.54 -9.24 29.86
C SER A 199 7.18 -9.08 29.18
N LEU A 200 6.09 -9.43 29.90
CA LEU A 200 4.73 -9.36 29.38
C LEU A 200 3.94 -8.26 30.07
N PHE A 201 3.34 -7.35 29.30
CA PHE A 201 2.51 -6.26 29.81
C PHE A 201 1.18 -6.23 29.09
N CYS A 202 0.08 -6.17 29.86
CA CYS A 202 -1.28 -6.10 29.33
C CYS A 202 -1.89 -4.73 29.61
N SER A 203 -2.46 -4.08 28.58
CA SER A 203 -3.18 -2.81 28.69
C SER A 203 -4.67 -3.01 28.40
N GLY A 204 -5.53 -2.31 29.14
CA GLY A 204 -6.99 -2.38 29.06
C GLY A 204 -7.61 -3.15 30.22
N PRO A 205 -8.87 -3.59 30.10
CA PRO A 205 -9.57 -4.35 31.14
C PRO A 205 -8.72 -5.51 31.65
N TRP A 206 -8.56 -5.57 32.99
CA TRP A 206 -7.62 -6.48 33.63
C TRP A 206 -8.33 -7.55 34.45
N GLU A 207 -8.01 -8.81 34.14
CA GLU A 207 -8.37 -9.97 34.93
C GLU A 207 -7.18 -10.94 34.95
N PRO A 208 -6.55 -11.20 36.13
CA PRO A 208 -5.33 -12.01 36.21
C PRO A 208 -5.48 -13.42 35.65
N SER A 209 -6.67 -14.02 35.73
CA SER A 209 -6.95 -15.35 35.18
C SER A 209 -7.08 -15.40 33.65
N SER A 210 -7.27 -14.26 33.01
CA SER A 210 -7.47 -14.15 31.57
C SER A 210 -6.19 -13.87 30.78
N VAL A 211 -5.07 -13.64 31.45
CA VAL A 211 -3.77 -13.33 30.86
C VAL A 211 -2.74 -14.40 31.16
N PRO A 212 -1.69 -14.56 30.31
CA PRO A 212 -0.60 -15.51 30.60
C PRO A 212 0.08 -15.26 31.95
N PRO A 213 0.56 -16.31 32.64
CA PRO A 213 1.33 -16.16 33.87
C PRO A 213 2.54 -15.22 33.71
N GLY A 214 2.84 -14.40 34.74
CA GLY A 214 3.94 -13.44 34.69
C GLY A 214 3.61 -12.15 33.94
N THR A 215 2.38 -11.96 33.44
CA THR A 215 1.94 -10.70 32.86
C THR A 215 1.64 -9.65 33.93
N GLU A 216 2.09 -8.43 33.72
CA GLU A 216 1.79 -7.28 34.57
C GLU A 216 0.71 -6.38 33.93
N HIS A 217 -0.14 -5.78 34.75
CA HIS A 217 -1.12 -4.78 34.32
C HIS A 217 -0.42 -3.46 34.04
N LEU A 218 -0.41 -3.02 32.78
CA LEU A 218 0.37 -1.88 32.35
C LEU A 218 -0.23 -0.53 32.77
N ASP A 219 -1.55 -0.37 32.69
CA ASP A 219 -2.19 0.94 32.81
C ASP A 219 -1.92 1.62 34.15
N PRO A 220 -2.07 0.97 35.35
CA PRO A 220 -1.71 1.58 36.63
C PRO A 220 -0.22 1.96 36.69
N LEU A 221 0.67 1.13 36.11
CA LEU A 221 2.10 1.39 36.10
C LEU A 221 2.47 2.63 35.29
N LEU A 222 1.67 2.95 34.27
CA LEU A 222 1.84 4.18 33.49
C LEU A 222 1.26 5.40 34.18
N GLU A 223 0.18 5.25 34.95
CA GLU A 223 -0.40 6.34 35.74
C GLU A 223 0.60 6.84 36.81
N ASP A 224 1.33 5.93 37.43
CA ASP A 224 2.35 6.21 38.45
C ASP A 224 3.69 6.70 37.86
N ALA A 225 3.92 6.49 36.57
CA ALA A 225 5.17 6.85 35.91
C ALA A 225 5.30 8.37 35.65
N PRO A 226 6.52 8.94 35.78
CA PRO A 226 6.75 10.36 35.54
C PRO A 226 6.33 10.77 34.11
N LYS A 227 5.73 11.96 33.98
CA LYS A 227 5.28 12.55 32.71
C LYS A 227 6.30 13.47 32.05
N HIS A 228 7.44 13.72 32.70
CA HIS A 228 8.52 14.49 32.08
C HIS A 228 9.32 13.62 31.13
N LEU A 229 9.79 14.22 30.05
CA LEU A 229 10.56 13.52 29.03
C LEU A 229 11.87 12.98 29.63
N PRO A 230 12.20 11.68 29.47
CA PRO A 230 13.54 11.19 29.81
C PRO A 230 14.60 11.84 28.90
N SER A 231 15.87 11.72 29.26
CA SER A 231 16.96 12.22 28.42
C SER A 231 16.82 11.68 26.99
N HIS A 232 16.99 12.55 25.99
CA HIS A 232 16.90 12.13 24.60
C HIS A 232 17.96 11.06 24.28
N PRO A 233 17.58 9.94 23.66
CA PRO A 233 18.53 8.94 23.21
C PRO A 233 19.43 9.48 22.10
N ASP A 234 20.64 8.95 21.98
CA ASP A 234 21.53 9.26 20.86
C ASP A 234 21.06 8.55 19.58
N LYS A 235 19.96 8.99 19.06
CA LYS A 235 19.36 8.55 17.78
C LYS A 235 19.35 9.70 16.79
N GLY A 236 19.47 9.37 15.51
CA GLY A 236 19.40 10.32 14.40
C GLY A 236 18.24 10.04 13.46
N PHE A 237 18.17 10.85 12.42
CA PHE A 237 17.05 10.83 11.48
C PHE A 237 16.98 9.58 10.58
N VAL A 238 18.11 8.86 10.43
CA VAL A 238 18.19 7.62 9.65
C VAL A 238 18.22 6.36 10.51
N ASP A 239 18.11 6.50 11.84
CA ASP A 239 18.03 5.37 12.72
C ASP A 239 16.64 4.74 12.70
N LYS A 240 16.57 3.48 13.15
CA LYS A 240 15.33 2.70 13.16
C LYS A 240 14.33 3.28 14.15
N LEU A 241 13.07 3.33 13.73
CA LEU A 241 11.93 3.78 14.52
C LEU A 241 11.09 2.59 14.97
N PHE A 242 10.66 1.77 14.02
CA PHE A 242 9.85 0.59 14.27
C PHE A 242 9.86 -0.39 13.08
N TYR A 243 9.26 -1.55 13.29
CA TYR A 243 9.08 -2.59 12.28
C TYR A 243 7.61 -2.76 11.93
N ILE A 244 7.32 -2.89 10.63
CA ILE A 244 6.00 -3.26 10.13
C ILE A 244 6.12 -4.61 9.43
N TYR A 245 5.31 -5.57 9.87
CA TYR A 245 5.30 -6.89 9.25
C TYR A 245 4.51 -6.89 7.95
N THR A 246 5.17 -7.31 6.88
CA THR A 246 4.55 -7.47 5.57
C THR A 246 4.30 -8.95 5.29
N SER A 247 3.09 -9.27 4.83
CA SER A 247 2.79 -10.61 4.32
C SER A 247 3.52 -10.81 3.00
N GLY A 248 4.58 -11.61 3.03
CA GLY A 248 5.20 -12.10 1.79
C GLY A 248 4.20 -12.98 1.03
N THR A 249 4.25 -12.95 -0.29
CA THR A 249 3.45 -13.84 -1.15
C THR A 249 3.79 -15.33 -0.95
N THR A 250 4.90 -15.62 -0.28
CA THR A 250 5.48 -16.98 -0.16
C THR A 250 6.11 -17.23 1.19
N GLY A 251 5.42 -17.05 2.32
CA GLY A 251 5.99 -17.42 3.60
C GLY A 251 5.55 -16.61 4.82
N LEU A 252 6.28 -16.79 5.92
CA LEU A 252 6.05 -16.09 7.18
C LEU A 252 6.23 -14.57 7.03
N PRO A 253 5.54 -13.74 7.84
CA PRO A 253 5.66 -12.28 7.80
C PRO A 253 7.10 -11.80 7.95
N LYS A 254 7.50 -10.83 7.12
CA LYS A 254 8.83 -10.21 7.18
C LYS A 254 8.75 -8.82 7.81
N ALA A 255 9.62 -8.55 8.77
CA ALA A 255 9.69 -7.26 9.45
C ALA A 255 10.41 -6.22 8.57
N ALA A 256 9.66 -5.33 7.91
CA ALA A 256 10.20 -4.21 7.15
C ALA A 256 10.68 -3.12 8.11
N ILE A 257 11.88 -2.61 7.87
CA ILE A 257 12.50 -1.57 8.71
C ILE A 257 11.95 -0.20 8.32
N ILE A 258 11.45 0.55 9.30
CA ILE A 258 11.04 1.93 9.14
C ILE A 258 11.96 2.81 9.97
N VAL A 259 12.71 3.67 9.28
CA VAL A 259 13.56 4.68 9.89
C VAL A 259 12.81 6.01 10.06
N HIS A 260 13.27 6.90 10.98
CA HIS A 260 12.60 8.19 11.23
C HIS A 260 12.44 9.04 9.95
N SER A 261 13.44 9.06 9.08
CA SER A 261 13.39 9.80 7.81
C SER A 261 12.34 9.26 6.85
N ARG A 262 12.14 7.94 6.81
CA ARG A 262 11.11 7.31 5.99
C ARG A 262 9.71 7.68 6.49
N TYR A 263 9.48 7.58 7.81
CA TYR A 263 8.22 8.02 8.42
C TYR A 263 7.90 9.46 8.03
N TYR A 264 8.87 10.36 8.22
CA TYR A 264 8.71 11.77 7.90
C TYR A 264 8.41 12.01 6.41
N ARG A 265 9.22 11.45 5.50
CA ARG A 265 9.07 11.70 4.07
C ARG A 265 7.72 11.21 3.53
N MET A 266 7.26 10.02 3.95
CA MET A 266 5.97 9.49 3.51
C MET A 266 4.81 10.38 3.97
N ALA A 267 4.77 10.75 5.25
CA ALA A 267 3.74 11.64 5.77
C ALA A 267 3.80 13.05 5.12
N ALA A 268 5.00 13.62 4.96
CA ALA A 268 5.19 14.95 4.38
C ALA A 268 4.84 15.01 2.88
N LEU A 269 5.11 13.96 2.10
CA LEU A 269 4.69 13.86 0.70
C LEU A 269 3.18 13.84 0.59
N VAL A 270 2.50 13.08 1.44
CA VAL A 270 1.02 13.05 1.51
C VAL A 270 0.45 14.41 1.87
N TYR A 271 0.94 15.02 2.96
CA TYR A 271 0.47 16.35 3.41
C TYR A 271 0.56 17.40 2.32
N ASN A 272 1.74 17.53 1.72
CA ASN A 272 1.98 18.57 0.72
C ASN A 272 1.38 18.22 -0.65
N GLY A 273 1.45 16.97 -1.08
CA GLY A 273 0.97 16.51 -2.38
C GLY A 273 -0.55 16.58 -2.51
N PHE A 274 -1.26 16.20 -1.47
CA PHE A 274 -2.73 16.25 -1.46
C PHE A 274 -3.32 17.50 -0.80
N ARG A 275 -2.48 18.53 -0.53
CA ARG A 275 -2.89 19.84 -0.03
C ARG A 275 -3.73 19.74 1.24
N MET A 276 -3.27 18.93 2.18
CA MET A 276 -3.91 18.81 3.49
C MET A 276 -3.80 20.13 4.26
N ARG A 277 -4.76 20.38 5.14
CA ARG A 277 -4.90 21.63 5.90
C ARG A 277 -4.67 21.37 7.39
N PRO A 278 -4.21 22.38 8.15
CA PRO A 278 -4.02 22.21 9.60
C PRO A 278 -5.31 21.95 10.38
N ASP A 279 -6.46 22.37 9.84
CA ASP A 279 -7.80 22.20 10.42
C ASP A 279 -8.51 20.94 9.94
N ASP A 280 -7.86 20.11 9.10
CA ASP A 280 -8.42 18.82 8.69
C ASP A 280 -8.61 17.89 9.88
N ILE A 281 -9.66 17.09 9.79
CA ILE A 281 -9.94 15.96 10.68
C ILE A 281 -9.97 14.69 9.84
N ILE A 282 -9.06 13.77 10.11
CA ILE A 282 -8.91 12.53 9.35
C ILE A 282 -9.69 11.42 10.04
N TYR A 283 -10.59 10.76 9.32
CA TYR A 283 -11.19 9.50 9.74
C TYR A 283 -10.29 8.34 9.32
N ASN A 284 -9.66 7.70 10.30
CA ASN A 284 -8.72 6.60 10.11
C ASN A 284 -9.32 5.28 10.61
N CYS A 285 -9.84 4.50 9.69
CA CYS A 285 -10.40 3.17 9.94
C CYS A 285 -9.43 2.02 9.58
N LEU A 286 -8.19 2.36 9.24
CA LEU A 286 -7.16 1.40 8.83
C LEU A 286 -6.35 0.91 10.03
N PRO A 287 -5.78 -0.30 9.97
CA PRO A 287 -4.95 -0.84 11.05
C PRO A 287 -3.72 0.04 11.32
N LEU A 288 -3.50 0.38 12.60
CA LEU A 288 -2.36 1.20 13.03
C LEU A 288 -1.02 0.45 13.00
N TYR A 289 -1.04 -0.87 12.93
CA TYR A 289 0.17 -1.68 12.72
C TYR A 289 0.62 -1.71 11.24
N HIS A 290 -0.10 -1.04 10.32
CA HIS A 290 0.28 -0.88 8.91
C HIS A 290 0.68 0.56 8.58
N SER A 291 1.54 0.71 7.57
CA SER A 291 2.03 2.02 7.11
C SER A 291 0.91 2.97 6.67
N ALA A 292 -0.18 2.47 6.09
CA ALA A 292 -1.30 3.30 5.68
C ALA A 292 -2.01 3.95 6.89
N GLY A 293 -2.38 3.18 7.91
CA GLY A 293 -3.00 3.73 9.13
C GLY A 293 -2.04 4.56 9.96
N ASN A 294 -0.80 4.07 10.16
CA ASN A 294 0.19 4.72 11.01
C ASN A 294 0.88 5.90 10.33
N ILE A 295 1.62 5.66 9.23
CA ILE A 295 2.47 6.70 8.64
C ILE A 295 1.64 7.70 7.84
N VAL A 296 0.75 7.19 6.97
CA VAL A 296 -0.07 8.06 6.11
C VAL A 296 -1.16 8.76 6.92
N GLY A 297 -1.84 8.07 7.84
CA GLY A 297 -2.87 8.63 8.70
C GLY A 297 -2.32 9.38 9.90
N LEU A 298 -1.75 8.66 10.87
CA LEU A 298 -1.25 9.27 12.12
C LEU A 298 -0.07 10.22 11.92
N GLY A 299 0.73 10.02 10.89
CA GLY A 299 1.83 10.95 10.58
C GLY A 299 1.35 12.39 10.35
N GLN A 300 0.11 12.58 9.89
CA GLN A 300 -0.48 13.92 9.74
C GLN A 300 -0.75 14.57 11.11
N CYS A 301 -1.16 13.78 12.09
CA CYS A 301 -1.32 14.24 13.48
C CYS A 301 0.04 14.63 14.06
N LEU A 302 0.97 13.69 14.13
CA LEU A 302 2.22 13.87 14.86
C LEU A 302 3.11 14.98 14.28
N LEU A 303 3.14 15.14 12.95
CA LEU A 303 4.07 16.05 12.27
C LEU A 303 3.43 17.39 11.85
N HIS A 304 2.12 17.40 11.63
CA HIS A 304 1.43 18.55 11.05
C HIS A 304 0.31 19.12 11.93
N GLY A 305 0.01 18.47 13.07
CA GLY A 305 -1.00 18.95 14.01
C GLY A 305 -2.45 18.72 13.56
N VAL A 306 -2.68 17.79 12.64
CA VAL A 306 -4.02 17.41 12.17
C VAL A 306 -4.68 16.49 13.19
N THR A 307 -5.99 16.63 13.43
CA THR A 307 -6.75 15.74 14.32
C THR A 307 -7.05 14.42 13.59
N VAL A 308 -6.87 13.28 14.28
CA VAL A 308 -7.17 11.95 13.72
C VAL A 308 -8.23 11.25 14.58
N VAL A 309 -9.31 10.83 13.95
CA VAL A 309 -10.33 9.95 14.52
C VAL A 309 -9.91 8.51 14.23
N ILE A 310 -9.62 7.77 15.29
CA ILE A 310 -9.22 6.36 15.21
C ILE A 310 -10.46 5.50 15.38
N ARG A 311 -10.75 4.69 14.37
CA ARG A 311 -11.79 3.67 14.50
C ARG A 311 -11.19 2.32 14.87
N LYS A 312 -11.82 1.65 15.84
CA LYS A 312 -11.38 0.33 16.29
C LYS A 312 -11.29 -0.67 15.15
N LYS A 313 -12.37 -0.77 14.34
CA LYS A 313 -12.49 -1.66 13.19
C LYS A 313 -13.42 -1.04 12.14
N PHE A 314 -13.07 -1.13 10.87
CA PHE A 314 -13.90 -0.64 9.78
C PHE A 314 -15.33 -1.18 9.84
N SER A 315 -16.30 -0.28 9.61
CA SER A 315 -17.71 -0.60 9.50
C SER A 315 -18.35 0.23 8.38
N ALA A 316 -18.78 -0.41 7.33
CA ALA A 316 -19.38 0.30 6.18
C ALA A 316 -20.69 1.00 6.54
N SER A 317 -21.52 0.40 7.41
CA SER A 317 -22.79 0.98 7.84
C SER A 317 -22.66 2.19 8.76
N ARG A 318 -21.54 2.32 9.51
CA ARG A 318 -21.31 3.42 10.46
C ARG A 318 -20.41 4.51 9.91
N PHE A 319 -19.79 4.27 8.75
CA PHE A 319 -18.71 5.10 8.22
C PHE A 319 -19.10 6.59 8.10
N TRP A 320 -20.23 6.87 7.46
CA TRP A 320 -20.68 8.25 7.24
C TRP A 320 -21.26 8.88 8.51
N ASP A 321 -21.92 8.10 9.37
CA ASP A 321 -22.39 8.58 10.67
C ASP A 321 -21.23 9.06 11.54
N ASP A 322 -20.13 8.31 11.57
CA ASP A 322 -18.91 8.73 12.29
C ASP A 322 -18.28 9.97 11.65
N CYS A 323 -18.23 10.04 10.32
CA CYS A 323 -17.69 11.21 9.62
C CYS A 323 -18.50 12.48 9.93
N ILE A 324 -19.81 12.38 10.07
CA ILE A 324 -20.69 13.48 10.47
C ILE A 324 -20.43 13.84 11.95
N LYS A 325 -20.50 12.82 12.84
CA LYS A 325 -20.32 13.01 14.30
C LYS A 325 -19.04 13.77 14.62
N TYR A 326 -17.93 13.40 13.98
CA TYR A 326 -16.62 13.98 14.25
C TYR A 326 -16.22 15.10 13.28
N ASN A 327 -17.12 15.55 12.41
CA ASN A 327 -16.86 16.58 11.40
C ASN A 327 -15.63 16.28 10.52
N CYS A 328 -15.44 15.02 10.12
CA CYS A 328 -14.30 14.60 9.34
C CYS A 328 -14.27 15.29 7.97
N THR A 329 -13.09 15.73 7.54
CA THR A 329 -12.85 16.40 6.25
C THR A 329 -12.06 15.54 5.29
N VAL A 330 -11.35 14.53 5.84
CA VAL A 330 -10.55 13.56 5.09
C VAL A 330 -10.90 12.16 5.59
N VAL A 331 -11.10 11.22 4.68
CA VAL A 331 -11.29 9.81 5.03
C VAL A 331 -10.17 8.97 4.45
N GLN A 332 -9.68 7.99 5.21
CA GLN A 332 -8.76 6.99 4.69
C GLN A 332 -9.49 5.78 4.14
N TYR A 333 -8.97 5.24 3.03
CA TYR A 333 -9.50 4.03 2.43
C TYR A 333 -8.40 3.09 1.92
N ILE A 334 -8.80 1.86 1.70
CA ILE A 334 -8.20 0.90 0.76
C ILE A 334 -9.31 0.56 -0.23
N GLY A 335 -8.99 0.31 -1.50
CA GLY A 335 -9.99 0.17 -2.57
C GLY A 335 -11.15 -0.77 -2.26
N GLU A 336 -10.90 -1.87 -1.51
CA GLU A 336 -11.95 -2.78 -1.04
C GLU A 336 -12.96 -2.11 -0.10
N LEU A 337 -12.53 -1.16 0.73
CA LEU A 337 -13.45 -0.43 1.61
C LEU A 337 -14.41 0.45 0.80
N CYS A 338 -13.94 1.05 -0.29
CA CYS A 338 -14.78 1.82 -1.21
C CYS A 338 -15.88 0.94 -1.83
N ARG A 339 -15.53 -0.30 -2.21
CA ARG A 339 -16.49 -1.27 -2.70
C ARG A 339 -17.55 -1.65 -1.63
N TYR A 340 -17.13 -1.85 -0.39
CA TYR A 340 -18.05 -2.12 0.72
C TYR A 340 -18.98 -0.95 1.02
N LEU A 341 -18.50 0.29 0.89
CA LEU A 341 -19.33 1.47 1.04
C LEU A 341 -20.38 1.57 -0.08
N LEU A 342 -19.99 1.29 -1.32
CA LEU A 342 -20.92 1.27 -2.47
C LEU A 342 -21.99 0.18 -2.35
N ASN A 343 -21.68 -0.93 -1.68
CA ASN A 343 -22.63 -2.02 -1.45
C ASN A 343 -23.66 -1.71 -0.35
N GLN A 344 -23.49 -0.64 0.42
CA GLN A 344 -24.48 -0.26 1.41
C GLN A 344 -25.74 0.32 0.75
N PRO A 345 -26.93 0.07 1.31
CA PRO A 345 -28.12 0.80 0.91
C PRO A 345 -27.88 2.32 1.02
N ARG A 346 -28.45 3.07 0.09
CA ARG A 346 -28.33 4.53 0.09
C ARG A 346 -28.97 5.12 1.35
N ARG A 347 -28.26 6.09 1.96
CA ARG A 347 -28.66 6.78 3.18
C ARG A 347 -28.40 8.27 3.05
N GLU A 348 -29.19 9.10 3.72
CA GLU A 348 -29.00 10.56 3.74
C GLU A 348 -27.64 10.98 4.27
N ALA A 349 -27.10 10.26 5.25
CA ALA A 349 -25.78 10.49 5.83
C ALA A 349 -24.66 10.53 4.78
N GLU A 350 -24.83 9.88 3.64
CA GLU A 350 -23.83 9.84 2.55
C GLU A 350 -23.54 11.21 1.93
N ASN A 351 -24.44 12.19 2.11
CA ASN A 351 -24.33 13.53 1.55
C ASN A 351 -24.34 14.64 2.62
N GLN A 352 -24.46 14.29 3.91
CA GLN A 352 -24.52 15.26 5.01
C GLN A 352 -23.14 15.52 5.66
N HIS A 353 -22.12 14.78 5.25
CA HIS A 353 -20.75 14.93 5.77
C HIS A 353 -20.00 16.09 5.11
N ARG A 354 -18.84 16.46 5.70
CA ARG A 354 -17.93 17.50 5.20
C ARG A 354 -16.67 16.94 4.54
N VAL A 355 -16.65 15.67 4.19
CA VAL A 355 -15.49 15.02 3.60
C VAL A 355 -15.22 15.61 2.21
N ARG A 356 -14.03 16.19 2.05
CA ARG A 356 -13.57 16.78 0.79
C ARG A 356 -12.52 15.94 0.08
N THR A 357 -11.86 15.01 0.81
CA THR A 357 -10.77 14.20 0.27
C THR A 357 -10.91 12.76 0.78
N ALA A 358 -10.87 11.82 -0.13
CA ALA A 358 -10.64 10.42 0.18
C ALA A 358 -9.16 10.12 -0.09
N LEU A 359 -8.41 9.68 0.93
CA LEU A 359 -6.98 9.43 0.89
C LEU A 359 -6.72 7.93 1.00
N GLY A 360 -6.14 7.32 -0.01
CA GLY A 360 -5.90 5.88 0.03
C GLY A 360 -5.21 5.31 -1.20
N ASN A 361 -5.31 4.01 -1.34
CA ASN A 361 -4.72 3.28 -2.45
C ASN A 361 -5.59 2.09 -2.88
N GLY A 362 -5.49 1.73 -4.16
CA GLY A 362 -6.16 0.56 -4.73
C GLY A 362 -7.62 0.78 -5.11
N LEU A 363 -8.07 2.03 -5.31
CA LEU A 363 -9.40 2.31 -5.85
C LEU A 363 -9.45 1.89 -7.32
N ARG A 364 -10.28 0.90 -7.61
CA ARG A 364 -10.42 0.39 -8.98
C ARG A 364 -11.05 1.44 -9.89
N HIS A 365 -10.53 1.53 -11.13
CA HIS A 365 -11.06 2.43 -12.15
C HIS A 365 -12.57 2.25 -12.35
N SER A 366 -13.06 1.01 -12.35
CA SER A 366 -14.47 0.67 -12.60
C SER A 366 -15.46 1.26 -11.60
N ILE A 367 -15.03 1.51 -10.37
CA ILE A 367 -15.89 2.06 -9.30
C ILE A 367 -15.52 3.50 -8.91
N TRP A 368 -14.48 4.08 -9.52
CA TRP A 368 -13.96 5.39 -9.13
C TRP A 368 -14.99 6.51 -9.24
N THR A 369 -15.59 6.63 -10.42
CA THR A 369 -16.55 7.70 -10.71
C THR A 369 -17.84 7.53 -9.88
N GLU A 370 -18.29 6.29 -9.70
CA GLU A 370 -19.44 6.00 -8.86
C GLU A 370 -19.15 6.36 -7.39
N PHE A 371 -17.98 5.97 -6.87
CA PHE A 371 -17.58 6.29 -5.50
C PHE A 371 -17.51 7.79 -5.26
N SER A 372 -16.78 8.52 -6.09
CA SER A 372 -16.64 9.98 -5.94
C SER A 372 -17.96 10.73 -6.12
N GLY A 373 -18.79 10.29 -7.07
CA GLY A 373 -20.10 10.91 -7.35
C GLY A 373 -21.15 10.60 -6.29
N ARG A 374 -21.29 9.31 -5.88
CA ARG A 374 -22.29 8.92 -4.87
C ARG A 374 -22.07 9.60 -3.53
N PHE A 375 -20.81 9.68 -3.09
CA PHE A 375 -20.45 10.24 -1.79
C PHE A 375 -20.01 11.71 -1.89
N ASN A 376 -20.23 12.36 -3.02
CA ASN A 376 -19.90 13.78 -3.23
C ASN A 376 -18.48 14.17 -2.77
N ILE A 377 -17.48 13.34 -3.12
CA ILE A 377 -16.07 13.56 -2.75
C ILE A 377 -15.32 14.20 -3.92
N PRO A 378 -14.97 15.49 -3.84
CA PRO A 378 -14.34 16.22 -4.95
C PRO A 378 -12.90 15.81 -5.22
N GLN A 379 -12.19 15.22 -4.25
CA GLN A 379 -10.80 14.81 -4.40
C GLN A 379 -10.60 13.36 -3.95
N VAL A 380 -10.18 12.51 -4.88
CA VAL A 380 -9.63 11.18 -4.57
C VAL A 380 -8.11 11.28 -4.60
N ALA A 381 -7.52 11.24 -3.42
CA ALA A 381 -6.07 11.33 -3.19
C ALA A 381 -5.46 9.92 -3.23
N GLU A 382 -5.45 9.33 -4.44
CA GLU A 382 -4.89 8.00 -4.67
C GLU A 382 -3.37 8.06 -4.64
N PHE A 383 -2.73 7.11 -3.95
CA PHE A 383 -1.29 6.95 -3.96
C PHE A 383 -0.91 5.48 -4.17
N TYR A 384 0.30 5.26 -4.64
CA TYR A 384 0.90 3.94 -4.77
C TYR A 384 2.16 3.87 -3.91
N GLY A 385 2.34 2.75 -3.23
CA GLY A 385 3.53 2.46 -2.44
C GLY A 385 3.42 1.12 -1.71
N ALA A 386 4.56 0.63 -1.25
CA ALA A 386 4.67 -0.49 -0.34
C ALA A 386 5.45 -0.06 0.90
N THR A 387 5.31 -0.79 2.00
CA THR A 387 5.94 -0.46 3.29
C THR A 387 7.44 -0.27 3.18
N GLU A 388 8.13 -1.14 2.43
CA GLU A 388 9.58 -1.13 2.20
C GLU A 388 10.01 -0.38 0.94
N CYS A 389 9.08 0.01 0.07
CA CYS A 389 9.33 0.58 -1.25
C CYS A 389 10.01 1.96 -1.17
N ASN A 390 10.95 2.23 -2.05
CA ASN A 390 11.59 3.54 -2.21
C ASN A 390 11.00 4.37 -3.38
N CYS A 391 10.00 3.84 -4.08
CA CYS A 391 9.31 4.48 -5.19
C CYS A 391 7.80 4.59 -4.90
N SER A 392 7.38 5.69 -4.30
CA SER A 392 5.97 6.00 -4.08
C SER A 392 5.47 6.95 -5.16
N LEU A 393 4.21 6.81 -5.55
CA LEU A 393 3.55 7.65 -6.54
C LEU A 393 2.35 8.34 -5.90
N GLY A 394 1.94 9.48 -6.42
CA GLY A 394 0.74 10.18 -5.99
C GLY A 394 -0.03 10.74 -7.19
N ASN A 395 -1.33 10.61 -7.14
CA ASN A 395 -2.28 11.16 -8.10
C ASN A 395 -2.81 12.49 -7.55
N PHE A 396 -2.08 13.57 -7.80
CA PHE A 396 -2.34 14.88 -7.16
C PHE A 396 -3.53 15.64 -7.75
N ASP A 397 -4.00 15.26 -8.91
CA ASP A 397 -5.08 15.90 -9.66
C ASP A 397 -6.31 15.02 -9.86
N SER A 398 -6.37 13.92 -9.13
CA SER A 398 -7.50 12.97 -9.12
C SER A 398 -7.84 12.40 -10.51
N GLN A 399 -6.81 12.14 -11.33
CA GLN A 399 -6.98 11.46 -12.61
C GLN A 399 -7.60 10.07 -12.38
N VAL A 400 -8.77 9.85 -12.98
CA VAL A 400 -9.55 8.63 -12.76
C VAL A 400 -8.73 7.37 -13.08
N GLY A 401 -8.64 6.45 -12.11
CA GLY A 401 -7.96 5.17 -12.23
C GLY A 401 -6.43 5.21 -12.15
N ALA A 402 -5.80 6.39 -12.18
CA ALA A 402 -4.35 6.49 -12.03
C ALA A 402 -3.91 6.36 -10.58
N CYS A 403 -2.88 5.57 -10.31
CA CYS A 403 -2.27 5.46 -8.99
C CYS A 403 -1.17 6.51 -8.73
N GLY A 404 -0.88 7.33 -9.72
CA GLY A 404 0.07 8.42 -9.65
C GLY A 404 0.63 8.79 -11.02
N PHE A 405 1.74 9.52 -11.04
CA PHE A 405 2.38 9.92 -12.29
C PHE A 405 3.91 9.93 -12.19
N SER A 406 4.55 9.82 -13.35
CA SER A 406 5.97 10.12 -13.56
C SER A 406 6.08 11.19 -14.62
N SER A 407 6.75 12.31 -14.32
CA SER A 407 6.85 13.44 -15.24
C SER A 407 7.57 13.05 -16.54
N ARG A 408 6.94 13.32 -17.67
CA ARG A 408 7.56 13.16 -18.99
C ARG A 408 8.36 14.37 -19.46
N ILE A 409 8.10 15.52 -18.84
CA ILE A 409 8.85 16.76 -19.13
C ILE A 409 10.10 16.89 -18.25
N LEU A 410 10.10 16.23 -17.05
CA LEU A 410 11.20 16.23 -16.09
C LEU A 410 11.49 14.79 -15.59
N PRO A 411 11.83 13.85 -16.45
CA PRO A 411 11.91 12.41 -16.09
C PRO A 411 13.04 12.08 -15.11
N PHE A 412 14.02 12.97 -14.92
CA PHE A 412 15.16 12.78 -14.02
C PHE A 412 14.91 13.31 -12.60
N VAL A 413 13.82 14.07 -12.36
CA VAL A 413 13.51 14.63 -11.03
C VAL A 413 13.13 13.54 -10.05
N TYR A 414 12.40 12.53 -10.50
CA TYR A 414 12.02 11.39 -9.70
C TYR A 414 12.42 10.08 -10.38
N PRO A 415 13.48 9.41 -9.92
CA PRO A 415 14.15 8.34 -10.66
C PRO A 415 13.45 6.99 -10.47
N ILE A 416 12.27 6.90 -11.01
CA ILE A 416 11.52 5.67 -11.19
C ILE A 416 11.40 5.36 -12.69
N ARG A 417 11.16 4.11 -13.02
CA ARG A 417 10.98 3.68 -14.41
C ARG A 417 10.09 2.45 -14.48
N LEU A 418 9.35 2.32 -15.56
CA LEU A 418 8.79 1.05 -15.97
C LEU A 418 9.83 0.35 -16.86
N VAL A 419 10.19 -0.86 -16.49
CA VAL A 419 11.11 -1.71 -17.27
C VAL A 419 10.35 -2.89 -17.86
N ARG A 420 10.73 -3.25 -19.09
CA ARG A 420 10.14 -4.38 -19.79
C ARG A 420 10.45 -5.68 -19.05
N VAL A 421 9.47 -6.53 -18.95
CA VAL A 421 9.57 -7.87 -18.39
C VAL A 421 9.13 -8.90 -19.44
N ASN A 422 9.70 -10.08 -19.35
CA ASN A 422 9.16 -11.23 -20.09
C ASN A 422 7.79 -11.55 -19.47
N GLU A 423 6.75 -11.59 -20.28
CA GLU A 423 5.39 -11.76 -19.79
C GLU A 423 5.13 -13.14 -19.16
N ASP A 424 5.92 -14.16 -19.53
CA ASP A 424 5.79 -15.52 -19.02
C ASP A 424 6.59 -15.76 -17.74
N THR A 425 7.86 -15.30 -17.70
CA THR A 425 8.78 -15.53 -16.58
C THR A 425 8.84 -14.37 -15.62
N MET A 426 8.33 -13.20 -16.02
CA MET A 426 8.45 -11.92 -15.29
C MET A 426 9.91 -11.48 -15.08
N GLU A 427 10.85 -12.04 -15.81
CA GLU A 427 12.25 -11.64 -15.81
C GLU A 427 12.47 -10.32 -16.56
N LEU A 428 13.42 -9.52 -16.07
CA LEU A 428 13.74 -8.23 -16.66
C LEU A 428 14.40 -8.40 -18.03
N ILE A 429 13.86 -7.77 -19.05
CA ILE A 429 14.43 -7.76 -20.41
C ILE A 429 15.54 -6.72 -20.48
N ARG A 430 16.72 -7.17 -20.93
CA ARG A 430 17.93 -6.34 -21.02
C ARG A 430 18.34 -6.09 -22.47
N GLY A 431 18.86 -4.89 -22.72
CA GLY A 431 19.46 -4.54 -24.02
C GLY A 431 20.87 -5.13 -24.18
N PRO A 432 21.48 -4.91 -25.37
CA PRO A 432 22.84 -5.40 -25.67
C PRO A 432 23.92 -4.91 -24.71
N ASN A 433 23.72 -3.75 -24.07
CA ASN A 433 24.59 -3.20 -23.05
C ASN A 433 24.37 -3.84 -21.66
N GLY A 434 23.43 -4.79 -21.53
CA GLY A 434 23.08 -5.48 -20.27
C GLY A 434 22.27 -4.63 -19.28
N VAL A 435 21.80 -3.43 -19.68
CA VAL A 435 20.91 -2.57 -18.88
C VAL A 435 19.44 -2.91 -19.23
N CYS A 436 18.52 -2.74 -18.27
CA CYS A 436 17.11 -3.02 -18.51
C CYS A 436 16.50 -2.09 -19.56
N LEU A 437 15.63 -2.64 -20.41
CA LEU A 437 14.92 -1.86 -21.43
C LEU A 437 13.74 -1.12 -20.80
N PRO A 438 13.62 0.22 -20.99
CA PRO A 438 12.45 0.96 -20.53
C PRO A 438 11.22 0.66 -21.38
N CYS A 439 10.04 0.71 -20.75
CA CYS A 439 8.77 0.65 -21.46
C CYS A 439 8.48 1.96 -22.21
N GLN A 440 7.79 1.84 -23.34
CA GLN A 440 7.15 2.96 -24.01
C GLN A 440 5.76 3.22 -23.37
N PRO A 441 5.17 4.41 -23.57
CA PRO A 441 3.78 4.64 -23.21
C PRO A 441 2.84 3.59 -23.81
N GLY A 442 1.94 3.06 -23.00
CA GLY A 442 1.03 1.98 -23.36
C GLY A 442 1.58 0.57 -23.11
N GLU A 443 2.90 0.41 -22.96
CA GLU A 443 3.49 -0.91 -22.68
C GLU A 443 3.41 -1.24 -21.18
N PRO A 444 2.98 -2.45 -20.80
CA PRO A 444 3.06 -2.92 -19.43
C PRO A 444 4.51 -3.20 -19.02
N GLY A 445 4.85 -2.88 -17.79
CA GLY A 445 6.17 -3.17 -17.26
C GLY A 445 6.24 -3.09 -15.75
N GLN A 446 7.31 -3.66 -15.19
CA GLN A 446 7.54 -3.63 -13.77
C GLN A 446 8.05 -2.25 -13.32
N LEU A 447 7.41 -1.71 -12.29
CA LEU A 447 7.87 -0.47 -11.70
C LEU A 447 9.13 -0.72 -10.87
N VAL A 448 10.16 0.10 -11.09
CA VAL A 448 11.43 0.05 -10.38
C VAL A 448 11.85 1.44 -9.91
N GLY A 449 12.53 1.50 -8.77
CA GLY A 449 13.09 2.73 -8.23
C GLY A 449 14.58 2.61 -7.94
N ILE A 450 15.38 3.56 -8.43
CA ILE A 450 16.83 3.55 -8.17
C ILE A 450 17.11 3.66 -6.67
N ILE A 451 18.07 2.86 -6.18
CA ILE A 451 18.53 2.90 -4.79
C ILE A 451 19.76 3.79 -4.72
N ILE A 452 19.72 4.82 -3.88
CA ILE A 452 20.86 5.66 -3.51
C ILE A 452 20.91 5.65 -1.98
N GLN A 453 21.75 4.80 -1.43
CA GLN A 453 21.73 4.51 0.01
C GLN A 453 22.05 5.73 0.89
N GLN A 454 22.83 6.68 0.37
CA GLN A 454 23.19 7.92 1.07
C GLN A 454 22.11 9.01 0.97
N ASP A 455 21.08 8.83 0.12
CA ASP A 455 19.97 9.77 0.00
C ASP A 455 18.72 9.22 0.72
N PRO A 456 18.32 9.80 1.87
CA PRO A 456 17.12 9.34 2.60
C PRO A 456 15.82 9.38 1.80
N MET A 457 15.79 10.10 0.66
CA MET A 457 14.66 10.08 -0.27
C MET A 457 14.62 8.82 -1.15
N ARG A 458 15.74 8.11 -1.29
CA ARG A 458 15.94 7.01 -2.25
C ARG A 458 16.57 5.76 -1.63
N SER A 459 16.83 5.78 -0.32
CA SER A 459 17.36 4.63 0.41
C SER A 459 16.37 3.48 0.43
N PHE A 460 16.89 2.27 0.48
CA PHE A 460 16.15 1.06 0.74
C PHE A 460 16.62 0.51 2.10
N ASP A 461 15.73 0.52 3.09
CA ASP A 461 16.08 0.19 4.47
C ASP A 461 16.02 -1.32 4.75
N GLY A 462 15.38 -2.09 3.86
CA GLY A 462 15.35 -3.55 3.91
C GLY A 462 14.42 -4.16 4.97
N TYR A 463 14.77 -5.37 5.36
CA TYR A 463 14.07 -6.15 6.37
C TYR A 463 15.02 -6.53 7.52
N LEU A 464 14.47 -6.81 8.69
CA LEU A 464 15.24 -7.22 9.86
C LEU A 464 16.00 -8.54 9.63
N THR A 465 15.40 -9.47 8.89
CA THR A 465 16.02 -10.74 8.53
C THR A 465 16.57 -10.70 7.11
N GLN A 466 17.69 -11.40 6.86
CA GLN A 466 18.28 -11.50 5.52
C GLN A 466 17.30 -12.19 4.54
N GLY A 467 17.02 -11.53 3.42
CA GLY A 467 16.05 -11.97 2.40
C GLY A 467 15.65 -10.85 1.43
N ALA A 468 16.21 -9.67 1.63
CA ALA A 468 15.93 -8.49 0.79
C ALA A 468 16.57 -8.55 -0.62
N SER A 469 17.53 -9.43 -0.86
CA SER A 469 18.29 -9.53 -2.12
C SER A 469 17.40 -9.84 -3.34
N GLN A 470 16.30 -10.55 -3.16
CA GLN A 470 15.36 -10.87 -4.25
C GLN A 470 14.59 -9.65 -4.79
N LYS A 471 14.54 -8.54 -4.04
CA LYS A 471 13.88 -7.29 -4.46
C LYS A 471 14.83 -6.23 -4.98
N ILE A 472 16.10 -6.59 -5.20
CA ILE A 472 17.12 -5.67 -5.70
C ILE A 472 17.63 -6.22 -7.04
N ALA A 473 17.53 -5.41 -8.09
CA ALA A 473 18.17 -5.68 -9.37
C ALA A 473 19.38 -4.76 -9.57
N ARG A 474 20.37 -5.24 -10.31
CA ARG A 474 21.56 -4.48 -10.72
C ARG A 474 21.47 -4.12 -12.20
N ASP A 475 22.21 -3.08 -12.60
CA ASP A 475 22.29 -2.63 -13.99
C ASP A 475 20.89 -2.37 -14.60
N VAL A 476 20.07 -1.57 -13.92
CA VAL A 476 18.69 -1.30 -14.32
C VAL A 476 18.57 -0.03 -15.16
N PHE A 477 19.07 1.10 -14.65
CA PHE A 477 19.09 2.38 -15.35
C PHE A 477 20.41 2.60 -16.08
N ASN A 478 21.50 2.28 -15.39
CA ASN A 478 22.88 2.39 -15.86
C ASN A 478 23.70 1.24 -15.31
N LYS A 479 24.87 0.97 -15.92
CA LYS A 479 25.83 0.00 -15.40
C LYS A 479 26.26 0.38 -13.99
N GLY A 480 26.28 -0.61 -13.10
CA GLY A 480 26.72 -0.47 -11.69
C GLY A 480 25.63 0.04 -10.73
N ASP A 481 24.45 0.43 -11.20
CA ASP A 481 23.37 0.87 -10.33
C ASP A 481 22.60 -0.30 -9.68
N GLN A 482 21.82 0.04 -8.67
CA GLN A 482 20.89 -0.86 -8.01
C GLN A 482 19.49 -0.23 -8.00
N ALA A 483 18.47 -1.03 -8.22
CA ALA A 483 17.08 -0.61 -8.14
C ALA A 483 16.23 -1.60 -7.35
N TYR A 484 15.26 -1.06 -6.62
CA TYR A 484 14.22 -1.82 -5.95
C TYR A 484 13.18 -2.28 -6.97
N LEU A 485 12.86 -3.57 -6.94
CA LEU A 485 11.80 -4.19 -7.72
C LEU A 485 10.51 -4.21 -6.89
N THR A 486 9.47 -3.54 -7.38
CA THR A 486 8.18 -3.51 -6.66
C THR A 486 7.46 -4.85 -6.71
N GLY A 487 7.65 -5.61 -7.78
CA GLY A 487 6.84 -6.79 -8.08
C GLY A 487 5.44 -6.44 -8.61
N ASP A 488 5.22 -5.19 -9.00
CA ASP A 488 3.95 -4.73 -9.56
C ASP A 488 4.14 -4.29 -11.01
N VAL A 489 3.21 -4.69 -11.88
CA VAL A 489 3.16 -4.32 -13.30
C VAL A 489 2.20 -3.14 -13.46
N LEU A 490 2.69 -2.07 -14.05
CA LEU A 490 1.93 -0.87 -14.36
C LEU A 490 2.03 -0.54 -15.86
N VAL A 491 1.11 0.31 -16.31
CA VAL A 491 1.15 0.93 -17.64
C VAL A 491 1.20 2.44 -17.48
N MET A 492 2.05 3.10 -18.24
CA MET A 492 2.14 4.56 -18.28
C MET A 492 1.48 5.07 -19.55
N ASP A 493 0.62 6.07 -19.45
CA ASP A 493 0.03 6.74 -20.62
C ASP A 493 0.98 7.80 -21.25
N GLU A 494 0.53 8.44 -22.33
CA GLU A 494 1.30 9.49 -23.00
C GLU A 494 1.53 10.75 -22.16
N LEU A 495 0.67 10.99 -21.17
CA LEU A 495 0.78 12.11 -20.25
C LEU A 495 1.62 11.78 -19.00
N GLY A 496 2.05 10.52 -18.84
CA GLY A 496 2.87 10.07 -17.73
C GLY A 496 2.07 9.60 -16.52
N TYR A 497 0.75 9.44 -16.60
CA TYR A 497 -0.03 8.78 -15.56
C TYR A 497 0.24 7.29 -15.56
N LEU A 498 0.29 6.71 -14.35
CA LEU A 498 0.58 5.31 -14.12
C LEU A 498 -0.68 4.59 -13.61
N TYR A 499 -0.99 3.49 -14.27
CA TYR A 499 -2.16 2.66 -13.98
C TYR A 499 -1.70 1.29 -13.55
N PHE A 500 -2.21 0.81 -12.42
CA PHE A 500 -1.91 -0.54 -11.93
C PHE A 500 -2.58 -1.59 -12.82
N ARG A 501 -1.82 -2.60 -13.24
CA ARG A 501 -2.34 -3.73 -14.03
C ARG A 501 -2.46 -4.98 -13.18
N ASP A 502 -1.34 -5.43 -12.61
CA ASP A 502 -1.31 -6.66 -11.82
C ASP A 502 -0.03 -6.77 -10.99
N ARG A 503 0.10 -7.87 -10.25
CA ARG A 503 1.33 -8.22 -9.54
C ARG A 503 2.09 -9.30 -10.26
N THR A 504 3.41 -9.25 -10.18
CA THR A 504 4.29 -10.33 -10.62
C THR A 504 3.90 -11.63 -9.92
N GLY A 505 3.54 -12.65 -10.71
CA GLY A 505 3.09 -13.95 -10.21
C GLY A 505 1.58 -14.08 -9.92
N ASP A 506 0.80 -13.02 -10.11
CA ASP A 506 -0.66 -13.08 -10.08
C ASP A 506 -1.27 -13.18 -11.49
N THR A 507 -0.61 -12.66 -12.53
CA THR A 507 -0.94 -12.99 -13.92
C THR A 507 -0.72 -14.47 -14.20
N PHE A 508 -1.55 -15.04 -15.06
CA PHE A 508 -1.34 -16.37 -15.61
C PHE A 508 -1.55 -16.33 -17.12
N ARG A 509 -0.98 -17.32 -17.82
CA ARG A 509 -1.11 -17.45 -19.27
C ARG A 509 -2.04 -18.61 -19.60
N TRP A 510 -2.98 -18.38 -20.50
CA TRP A 510 -3.89 -19.38 -21.01
C TRP A 510 -4.05 -19.28 -22.52
N LYS A 511 -3.87 -20.41 -23.23
CA LYS A 511 -3.96 -20.47 -24.69
C LYS A 511 -3.11 -19.41 -25.42
N GLY A 512 -1.90 -19.16 -24.89
CA GLY A 512 -0.95 -18.21 -25.49
C GLY A 512 -1.16 -16.75 -25.09
N GLU A 513 -2.21 -16.41 -24.29
CA GLU A 513 -2.55 -15.06 -23.90
C GLU A 513 -2.40 -14.84 -22.40
N ASN A 514 -1.96 -13.65 -22.00
CA ASN A 514 -1.83 -13.25 -20.61
C ASN A 514 -3.16 -12.79 -20.04
N VAL A 515 -3.48 -13.25 -18.83
CA VAL A 515 -4.70 -12.92 -18.09
C VAL A 515 -4.34 -12.16 -16.83
N SER A 516 -4.84 -10.94 -16.69
CA SER A 516 -4.76 -10.16 -15.46
C SER A 516 -5.80 -10.65 -14.46
N THR A 517 -5.37 -11.16 -13.32
CA THR A 517 -6.29 -11.63 -12.28
C THR A 517 -7.14 -10.48 -11.74
N THR A 518 -6.58 -9.30 -11.59
CA THR A 518 -7.26 -8.11 -11.08
C THR A 518 -8.38 -7.64 -12.02
N GLU A 519 -8.17 -7.71 -13.32
CA GLU A 519 -9.18 -7.36 -14.32
C GLU A 519 -10.38 -8.31 -14.25
N VAL A 520 -10.11 -9.62 -14.24
CA VAL A 520 -11.15 -10.66 -14.16
C VAL A 520 -11.89 -10.59 -12.82
N GLU A 521 -11.18 -10.38 -11.70
CA GLU A 521 -11.79 -10.16 -10.38
C GLU A 521 -12.75 -8.97 -10.38
N GLY A 522 -12.37 -7.86 -11.01
CA GLY A 522 -13.20 -6.67 -11.10
C GLY A 522 -14.49 -6.90 -11.87
N ILE A 523 -14.41 -7.61 -13.00
CA ILE A 523 -15.58 -7.93 -13.84
C ILE A 523 -16.49 -8.94 -13.12
N LEU A 524 -15.93 -10.03 -12.60
CA LEU A 524 -16.71 -11.03 -11.86
C LEU A 524 -17.39 -10.42 -10.63
N SER A 525 -16.68 -9.63 -9.85
CA SER A 525 -17.26 -8.96 -8.67
C SER A 525 -18.48 -8.13 -9.06
N ARG A 526 -18.38 -7.34 -10.13
CA ARG A 526 -19.51 -6.53 -10.64
C ARG A 526 -20.69 -7.37 -11.12
N LEU A 527 -20.43 -8.46 -11.86
CA LEU A 527 -21.46 -9.35 -12.38
C LEU A 527 -22.14 -10.18 -11.28
N LEU A 528 -21.49 -10.34 -10.13
CA LEU A 528 -21.95 -11.11 -8.98
C LEU A 528 -22.32 -10.21 -7.80
N ASP A 529 -23.00 -9.11 -8.04
CA ASP A 529 -23.50 -8.17 -7.03
C ASP A 529 -22.39 -7.74 -6.04
N MET A 530 -21.21 -7.43 -6.59
CA MET A 530 -20.04 -7.00 -5.84
C MET A 530 -19.50 -8.03 -4.83
N ALA A 531 -19.74 -9.31 -5.07
CA ALA A 531 -19.17 -10.39 -4.26
C ALA A 531 -17.64 -10.32 -4.20
N ASP A 532 -17.08 -10.88 -3.15
CA ASP A 532 -15.65 -11.10 -3.05
C ASP A 532 -15.22 -12.19 -4.03
N VAL A 533 -14.25 -11.89 -4.88
CA VAL A 533 -13.74 -12.78 -5.92
C VAL A 533 -12.22 -12.79 -5.89
N ALA A 534 -11.63 -13.98 -5.87
CA ALA A 534 -10.19 -14.18 -6.04
C ALA A 534 -9.94 -15.03 -7.29
N VAL A 535 -9.18 -14.48 -8.26
CA VAL A 535 -8.86 -15.17 -9.51
C VAL A 535 -7.39 -15.59 -9.51
N TYR A 536 -7.13 -16.80 -9.99
CA TYR A 536 -5.79 -17.39 -10.05
C TYR A 536 -5.69 -18.43 -11.16
N GLY A 537 -4.46 -18.72 -11.60
CA GLY A 537 -4.21 -19.76 -12.60
C GLY A 537 -3.99 -21.12 -11.97
N VAL A 538 -4.61 -22.17 -12.52
CA VAL A 538 -4.44 -23.58 -12.14
C VAL A 538 -3.91 -24.39 -13.32
N GLU A 539 -3.05 -25.37 -13.04
CA GLU A 539 -2.48 -26.22 -14.07
C GLU A 539 -3.47 -27.28 -14.52
N VAL A 540 -3.62 -27.43 -15.83
CA VAL A 540 -4.45 -28.48 -16.43
C VAL A 540 -3.54 -29.41 -17.22
N PRO A 541 -3.52 -30.72 -16.94
CA PRO A 541 -2.65 -31.66 -17.62
C PRO A 541 -2.87 -31.66 -19.14
N GLY A 542 -1.76 -31.73 -19.89
CA GLY A 542 -1.79 -31.78 -21.35
C GLY A 542 -2.11 -30.43 -22.03
N THR A 543 -2.17 -29.33 -21.27
CA THR A 543 -2.35 -27.97 -21.81
C THR A 543 -1.15 -27.10 -21.48
N GLU A 544 -0.83 -26.18 -22.38
CA GLU A 544 0.18 -25.15 -22.13
C GLU A 544 -0.41 -23.98 -21.36
N GLY A 545 0.30 -23.52 -20.31
CA GLY A 545 -0.13 -22.43 -19.46
C GLY A 545 -1.00 -22.88 -18.26
N ARG A 546 -1.80 -21.95 -17.74
CA ARG A 546 -2.68 -22.17 -16.59
C ARG A 546 -4.09 -21.69 -16.93
N ALA A 547 -5.08 -22.51 -16.65
CA ALA A 547 -6.48 -22.14 -16.80
C ALA A 547 -6.92 -21.21 -15.68
N GLY A 548 -7.76 -20.21 -16.00
CA GLY A 548 -8.33 -19.34 -15.00
C GLY A 548 -9.27 -20.08 -14.06
N MET A 549 -9.08 -19.89 -12.75
CA MET A 549 -10.00 -20.33 -11.72
C MET A 549 -10.40 -19.14 -10.84
N ALA A 550 -11.70 -19.03 -10.54
CA ALA A 550 -12.23 -18.00 -9.68
C ALA A 550 -12.87 -18.62 -8.43
N ALA A 551 -12.41 -18.19 -7.25
CA ALA A 551 -13.07 -18.47 -5.98
C ALA A 551 -13.98 -17.28 -5.64
N VAL A 552 -15.26 -17.54 -5.38
CA VAL A 552 -16.30 -16.56 -5.12
C VAL A 552 -16.85 -16.76 -3.72
N ALA A 553 -16.94 -15.69 -2.93
CA ALA A 553 -17.63 -15.74 -1.65
C ALA A 553 -19.14 -15.76 -1.88
N ASN A 554 -19.78 -16.83 -1.39
CA ASN A 554 -21.23 -17.06 -1.52
C ASN A 554 -21.84 -17.44 -0.16
N PRO A 555 -21.88 -16.51 0.82
CA PRO A 555 -22.31 -16.82 2.19
C PRO A 555 -23.79 -17.22 2.30
N THR A 556 -24.62 -16.80 1.35
CA THR A 556 -26.08 -17.05 1.33
C THR A 556 -26.49 -18.21 0.42
N GLY A 557 -25.54 -18.82 -0.31
CA GLY A 557 -25.85 -19.82 -1.31
C GLY A 557 -26.64 -19.31 -2.54
N SER A 558 -26.76 -17.99 -2.69
CA SER A 558 -27.60 -17.34 -3.71
C SER A 558 -26.89 -17.05 -5.04
N CYS A 559 -25.60 -17.37 -5.16
CA CYS A 559 -24.84 -17.10 -6.38
C CYS A 559 -25.41 -17.89 -7.57
N ASN A 560 -25.97 -17.17 -8.53
CA ASN A 560 -26.55 -17.76 -9.74
C ASN A 560 -25.48 -17.80 -10.84
N LEU A 561 -24.98 -19.00 -11.15
CA LEU A 561 -24.02 -19.24 -12.22
C LEU A 561 -24.65 -19.50 -13.59
N GLU A 562 -26.01 -19.60 -13.66
CA GLU A 562 -26.72 -20.05 -14.85
C GLU A 562 -26.51 -19.12 -16.05
N HIS A 563 -26.56 -17.80 -15.81
CA HIS A 563 -26.36 -16.79 -16.85
C HIS A 563 -24.94 -16.17 -16.85
N LEU A 564 -24.11 -16.52 -15.85
CA LEU A 564 -22.80 -15.90 -15.68
C LEU A 564 -21.89 -16.11 -16.90
N ALA A 565 -21.92 -17.29 -17.50
CA ALA A 565 -21.12 -17.58 -18.69
C ALA A 565 -21.45 -16.65 -19.87
N GLN A 566 -22.75 -16.39 -20.09
CA GLN A 566 -23.20 -15.48 -21.15
C GLN A 566 -22.85 -14.01 -20.85
N LEU A 567 -22.87 -13.61 -19.58
CA LEU A 567 -22.44 -12.27 -19.17
C LEU A 567 -20.93 -12.10 -19.35
N LEU A 568 -20.15 -13.10 -18.96
CA LEU A 568 -18.70 -13.09 -19.16
C LEU A 568 -18.31 -13.10 -20.63
N GLU A 569 -19.13 -13.68 -21.49
CA GLU A 569 -18.89 -13.67 -22.94
C GLU A 569 -18.94 -12.25 -23.54
N LYS A 570 -19.73 -11.38 -22.97
CA LYS A 570 -19.85 -9.97 -23.39
C LYS A 570 -18.73 -9.09 -22.85
N GLU A 571 -18.16 -9.46 -21.70
CA GLU A 571 -17.23 -8.60 -20.93
C GLU A 571 -15.77 -9.04 -21.05
N LEU A 572 -15.50 -10.33 -21.33
CA LEU A 572 -14.15 -10.89 -21.34
C LEU A 572 -13.87 -11.66 -22.65
N PRO A 573 -12.67 -11.55 -23.18
CA PRO A 573 -12.22 -12.41 -24.27
C PRO A 573 -12.17 -13.88 -23.80
N PRO A 574 -12.28 -14.85 -24.72
CA PRO A 574 -12.38 -16.28 -24.37
C PRO A 574 -11.27 -16.80 -23.46
N TYR A 575 -10.04 -16.32 -23.64
CA TYR A 575 -8.89 -16.75 -22.86
C TYR A 575 -8.91 -16.22 -21.41
N ALA A 576 -9.58 -15.11 -21.13
CA ALA A 576 -9.64 -14.49 -19.82
C ALA A 576 -10.84 -14.98 -18.96
N ARG A 577 -11.80 -15.67 -19.58
CA ARG A 577 -12.96 -16.24 -18.86
C ARG A 577 -12.49 -17.38 -17.96
N PRO A 578 -12.80 -17.36 -16.65
CA PRO A 578 -12.42 -18.46 -15.78
C PRO A 578 -13.02 -19.78 -16.25
N ILE A 579 -12.18 -20.77 -16.38
CA ILE A 579 -12.62 -22.15 -16.73
C ILE A 579 -13.24 -22.81 -15.52
N PHE A 580 -12.68 -22.57 -14.33
CA PHE A 580 -13.16 -23.18 -13.08
C PHE A 580 -13.70 -22.13 -12.13
N MET A 581 -14.78 -22.50 -11.40
CA MET A 581 -15.39 -21.71 -10.35
C MET A 581 -15.46 -22.51 -9.05
N ARG A 582 -15.14 -21.85 -7.93
CA ARG A 582 -15.27 -22.39 -6.58
C ARG A 582 -16.14 -21.48 -5.74
N LEU A 583 -17.22 -21.99 -5.16
CA LEU A 583 -18.11 -21.22 -4.29
C LEU A 583 -17.74 -21.50 -2.83
N MET A 584 -17.32 -20.46 -2.12
CA MET A 584 -16.87 -20.56 -0.73
C MET A 584 -17.78 -19.72 0.17
N PRO A 585 -17.99 -20.10 1.44
CA PRO A 585 -18.72 -19.25 2.38
C PRO A 585 -18.04 -17.89 2.57
N LYS A 586 -16.70 -17.86 2.53
CA LYS A 586 -15.88 -16.65 2.76
C LYS A 586 -14.49 -16.82 2.14
N LEU A 587 -13.97 -15.74 1.55
CA LEU A 587 -12.58 -15.66 1.12
C LEU A 587 -11.69 -15.11 2.24
N HIS A 588 -10.51 -15.71 2.41
CA HIS A 588 -9.52 -15.22 3.37
C HIS A 588 -8.78 -14.00 2.81
N LYS A 589 -8.68 -12.96 3.66
CA LYS A 589 -7.99 -11.70 3.34
C LYS A 589 -6.89 -11.44 4.35
N THR A 590 -5.87 -10.73 3.90
CA THR A 590 -4.85 -10.15 4.80
C THR A 590 -5.46 -9.01 5.62
N GLY A 591 -4.73 -8.52 6.62
CA GLY A 591 -5.13 -7.31 7.36
C GLY A 591 -5.24 -6.04 6.50
N THR A 592 -4.69 -6.07 5.28
CA THR A 592 -4.82 -5.03 4.24
C THR A 592 -5.86 -5.38 3.18
N PHE A 593 -6.80 -6.25 3.48
CA PHE A 593 -7.92 -6.66 2.62
C PHE A 593 -7.50 -7.31 1.27
N LYS A 594 -6.28 -7.85 1.17
CA LYS A 594 -5.84 -8.59 -0.02
C LYS A 594 -6.22 -10.05 0.09
N PHE A 595 -6.72 -10.63 -1.01
CA PHE A 595 -7.06 -12.05 -1.05
C PHE A 595 -5.81 -12.94 -0.92
N GLN A 596 -5.91 -13.99 -0.11
CA GLN A 596 -4.86 -14.99 0.06
C GLN A 596 -5.06 -16.09 -0.96
N LYS A 597 -4.29 -16.06 -2.06
CA LYS A 597 -4.45 -16.99 -3.18
C LYS A 597 -3.55 -18.22 -3.11
N THR A 598 -2.56 -18.24 -2.22
CA THR A 598 -1.53 -19.30 -2.19
C THR A 598 -2.11 -20.69 -1.93
N GLU A 599 -2.97 -20.82 -0.92
CA GLU A 599 -3.62 -22.10 -0.62
C GLU A 599 -4.64 -22.48 -1.69
N LEU A 600 -5.42 -21.51 -2.20
CA LEU A 600 -6.36 -21.72 -3.29
C LEU A 600 -5.68 -22.30 -4.55
N ARG A 601 -4.48 -21.79 -4.88
CA ARG A 601 -3.69 -22.32 -6.01
C ARG A 601 -3.20 -23.75 -5.78
N LYS A 602 -2.76 -24.08 -4.55
CA LYS A 602 -2.28 -25.43 -4.19
C LYS A 602 -3.41 -26.45 -4.21
N GLU A 603 -4.57 -26.09 -3.70
CA GLU A 603 -5.75 -26.97 -3.69
C GLU A 603 -6.28 -27.22 -5.10
N GLY A 604 -6.14 -26.22 -6.01
CA GLY A 604 -6.57 -26.32 -7.40
C GLY A 604 -8.06 -26.60 -7.55
N PHE A 605 -8.40 -27.50 -8.48
CA PHE A 605 -9.77 -27.85 -8.82
C PHE A 605 -10.11 -29.35 -8.61
N ASP A 606 -9.34 -30.03 -7.77
CA ASP A 606 -9.56 -31.47 -7.47
C ASP A 606 -10.72 -31.63 -6.47
N PRO A 607 -11.84 -32.28 -6.86
CA PRO A 607 -12.97 -32.52 -5.95
C PRO A 607 -12.66 -33.44 -4.77
N ALA A 608 -11.58 -34.21 -4.83
CA ALA A 608 -11.14 -35.07 -3.72
C ALA A 608 -10.48 -34.21 -2.61
N ILE A 609 -9.86 -33.09 -2.96
CA ILE A 609 -9.17 -32.18 -2.05
C ILE A 609 -10.08 -31.03 -1.61
N VAL A 610 -10.78 -30.41 -2.57
CA VAL A 610 -11.64 -29.23 -2.35
C VAL A 610 -13.04 -29.67 -1.94
N LYS A 611 -13.46 -29.28 -0.74
CA LYS A 611 -14.78 -29.62 -0.21
C LYS A 611 -15.90 -28.65 -0.62
N ASP A 612 -15.50 -27.46 -1.11
CA ASP A 612 -16.45 -26.46 -1.58
C ASP A 612 -17.03 -26.85 -2.94
N PRO A 613 -18.24 -26.37 -3.29
CA PRO A 613 -18.82 -26.60 -4.61
C PRO A 613 -17.92 -26.09 -5.74
N LEU A 614 -17.56 -26.99 -6.65
CA LEU A 614 -16.76 -26.73 -7.82
C LEU A 614 -17.58 -26.81 -9.10
N PHE A 615 -17.28 -25.92 -10.04
CA PHE A 615 -17.92 -25.86 -11.35
C PHE A 615 -16.87 -25.66 -12.42
N TYR A 616 -17.16 -26.09 -13.65
CA TYR A 616 -16.33 -25.77 -14.82
C TYR A 616 -17.18 -25.27 -15.99
N LEU A 617 -16.59 -24.42 -16.82
CA LEU A 617 -17.24 -23.88 -18.01
C LEU A 617 -17.31 -24.95 -19.10
N ASN A 618 -18.49 -25.48 -19.33
CA ASN A 618 -18.73 -26.43 -20.41
C ASN A 618 -18.87 -25.66 -21.73
N ALA A 619 -17.90 -25.81 -22.64
CA ALA A 619 -17.84 -25.08 -23.89
C ALA A 619 -19.03 -25.38 -24.83
N GLN A 620 -19.59 -26.61 -24.80
CA GLN A 620 -20.72 -26.97 -25.65
C GLN A 620 -22.05 -26.38 -25.14
N LYS A 621 -22.21 -26.31 -23.81
CA LYS A 621 -23.43 -25.78 -23.18
C LYS A 621 -23.37 -24.29 -22.90
N CYS A 622 -22.20 -23.66 -23.08
CA CYS A 622 -21.90 -22.28 -22.76
C CYS A 622 -22.39 -21.87 -21.35
N ARG A 623 -22.19 -22.74 -20.34
CA ARG A 623 -22.58 -22.52 -18.95
C ARG A 623 -21.66 -23.25 -17.98
N TYR A 624 -21.64 -22.77 -16.74
CA TYR A 624 -20.97 -23.48 -15.66
C TYR A 624 -21.78 -24.67 -15.22
N VAL A 625 -21.13 -25.85 -15.16
CA VAL A 625 -21.72 -27.11 -14.71
C VAL A 625 -20.93 -27.66 -13.53
N PRO A 626 -21.54 -28.42 -12.61
CA PRO A 626 -20.84 -29.02 -11.47
C PRO A 626 -19.62 -29.83 -11.91
N LEU A 627 -18.52 -29.66 -11.21
CA LEU A 627 -17.29 -30.43 -11.40
C LEU A 627 -17.25 -31.57 -10.38
N ASP A 628 -17.74 -32.73 -10.78
CA ASP A 628 -17.64 -33.95 -10.00
C ASP A 628 -16.36 -34.74 -10.31
N GLN A 629 -16.11 -35.83 -9.59
CA GLN A 629 -14.92 -36.67 -9.79
C GLN A 629 -14.86 -37.25 -11.19
N GLY A 630 -16.00 -37.56 -11.80
CA GLY A 630 -16.06 -38.06 -13.18
C GLY A 630 -15.64 -37.02 -14.20
N ALA A 631 -16.12 -35.76 -14.07
CA ALA A 631 -15.70 -34.66 -14.91
C ALA A 631 -14.22 -34.33 -14.71
N TYR A 632 -13.75 -34.32 -13.46
CA TYR A 632 -12.34 -34.14 -13.13
C TYR A 632 -11.46 -35.16 -13.83
N ASN A 633 -11.80 -36.46 -13.73
CA ASN A 633 -11.05 -37.55 -14.38
C ASN A 633 -11.02 -37.40 -15.91
N ARG A 634 -12.12 -36.94 -16.54
CA ARG A 634 -12.15 -36.68 -18.00
C ARG A 634 -11.23 -35.51 -18.38
N ILE A 635 -11.22 -34.44 -17.56
CA ILE A 635 -10.33 -33.29 -17.77
C ILE A 635 -8.88 -33.75 -17.64
N GLN A 636 -8.54 -34.50 -16.58
CA GLN A 636 -7.19 -35.01 -16.35
C GLN A 636 -6.72 -35.93 -17.49
N ALA A 637 -7.62 -36.68 -18.10
CA ALA A 637 -7.35 -37.56 -19.24
C ALA A 637 -7.34 -36.81 -20.60
N GLY A 638 -7.56 -35.49 -20.64
CA GLY A 638 -7.65 -34.70 -21.87
C GLY A 638 -8.88 -35.02 -22.73
N LYS A 639 -9.90 -35.67 -22.16
CA LYS A 639 -11.13 -36.09 -22.86
C LYS A 639 -12.26 -35.02 -22.80
N GLU A 640 -12.07 -33.96 -22.01
CA GLU A 640 -12.98 -32.83 -21.92
C GLU A 640 -12.35 -31.62 -22.63
N LYS A 641 -13.11 -30.97 -23.51
CA LYS A 641 -12.64 -29.77 -24.20
C LYS A 641 -12.92 -28.54 -23.33
N LEU A 642 -11.85 -27.88 -22.86
CA LEU A 642 -11.90 -26.66 -22.06
C LEU A 642 -11.76 -25.40 -22.90
#